data_133a94a9e3513955b4597aea9a105c49
#
_entry.id   133a94a9e3513955b4597aea9a105c49
#
_cell.length_a   1.000
_cell.length_b   1.000
_cell.length_c   1.000
_cell.angle_alpha   90.00
_cell.angle_beta   90.00
_cell.angle_gamma   90.00
#
_symmetry.space_group_name_H-M   'P 1'
#
loop_
_entity.id
_entity.type
_entity.pdbx_description
1 polymer ?
#
loop_
_entity_poly.entity_id
_entity_poly.type
_entity_poly.pdbx_seq_one_letter_code
_entity_poly.pdbx_strand_id
1 'polypeptide(L)'
;MITKIRKRDGRYVKFNEDKITEAIQKAILAVDAEVTLNKVYEMTKEVVKIVEAETPEGRIPTVENVQDIVEKVLMNSKLTEVAKAYILYREERSKVREQKSKLMKTFQAIELDKKTVSNFLSRRDVFHYENPTKSILAYGREGAKEYNKMFMVDNEYIKLHEEGDIFIKEIEYYTASLNTLQLDSVKCVENRTLKGNIIAKNLKTIDDYLMCLTYIIAKAEDDLYGGVSISDFDYLLAKAVEKNHLEIYLSNVKKYLLVNKTNYHFEDVKSIENIDEILTSLGIEKEIVRNLKKLAENELEENLFNALSKFLLNIKMMPTKNQCGIINASIAYGTDESVYGRLVTKNILLATLKGLEGHLYTTPVQIFKVKEGINYNKEDKNYDLFQLAIKTQSLKMYPNFMFLDAESNKIKGVNNVRELTYGATRNRTINNKTSLGKGSISETVINLPRVALSSNNIDEFYENLKNILNKVVNQQLERFNLLSNLRAVHLPFLMIDKAWAGSDNLKTNDSIREVIKNGSLDVGFVGLAEALVALCGNHHGENNEAEKLGLEIIKFMNKHLSEASDKHQLNFQLIASSKVDLLENFVLKDQRKYGIIKHVTDKSFYTDSFHIPSNFKIKVEDKIKIEAKYHSLVSGGHITYVELGGRQEDKESAILTILQLMKKYGIGYGAINHHLDFDAECGFLGKIEEGKCPSCGRKESSLKPFFNYRRINDLLIAPINLEMIAHEEVDLRVTNINNVIRISGVVNDSIVDGPGMRFVVFTQGCLYACPGCHNPETWDLEGGYLVELDDIARMWKDNPLIEGITMSGGDPLLQPEKTLYLIKKAKEENLSVVIYSGSYYEELVNKNDPLINQILELSDILIDGPFEIDKLNLELPYRGSENQRVIDLKETRSSGKVKMYK
;
A
#
# COMPACT_ATOMS: atom_id res chain seq x y z
N MET A 1 7.84 -60.44 -11.48
CA MET A 1 7.77 -60.14 -10.04
C MET A 1 8.46 -58.79 -9.81
N ILE A 2 7.72 -57.79 -9.30
CA ILE A 2 8.25 -56.44 -9.08
C ILE A 2 9.15 -56.45 -7.84
N THR A 3 10.42 -56.11 -8.02
CA THR A 3 11.41 -56.06 -6.93
C THR A 3 11.67 -54.62 -6.43
N LYS A 4 11.42 -53.64 -7.26
CA LYS A 4 11.67 -52.21 -6.97
C LYS A 4 10.48 -51.35 -7.40
N ILE A 5 10.32 -50.19 -6.72
CA ILE A 5 9.37 -49.15 -7.05
C ILE A 5 10.09 -47.81 -7.09
N ARG A 6 9.73 -46.95 -8.03
CA ARG A 6 10.24 -45.58 -8.11
C ARG A 6 9.37 -44.67 -7.27
N LYS A 7 9.98 -44.02 -6.28
CA LYS A 7 9.33 -42.97 -5.47
C LYS A 7 9.17 -41.67 -6.26
N ARG A 8 8.33 -40.78 -5.78
CA ARG A 8 8.07 -39.46 -6.37
C ARG A 8 9.32 -38.58 -6.46
N ASP A 9 10.23 -38.72 -5.50
CA ASP A 9 11.53 -38.02 -5.46
C ASP A 9 12.59 -38.63 -6.43
N GLY A 10 12.16 -39.58 -7.25
CA GLY A 10 13.01 -40.24 -8.22
C GLY A 10 13.80 -41.42 -7.69
N ARG A 11 13.88 -41.65 -6.38
CA ARG A 11 14.64 -42.75 -5.76
C ARG A 11 13.97 -44.08 -6.00
N TYR A 12 14.77 -45.12 -6.18
CA TYR A 12 14.33 -46.51 -6.29
C TYR A 12 14.45 -47.19 -4.94
N VAL A 13 13.39 -47.84 -4.50
CA VAL A 13 13.32 -48.58 -3.23
C VAL A 13 12.75 -49.95 -3.47
N LYS A 14 12.99 -50.88 -2.53
CA LYS A 14 12.43 -52.23 -2.59
C LYS A 14 10.91 -52.14 -2.55
N PHE A 15 10.23 -52.88 -3.44
CA PHE A 15 8.78 -52.97 -3.42
C PHE A 15 8.33 -53.73 -2.16
N ASN A 16 7.27 -53.19 -1.49
CA ASN A 16 6.72 -53.80 -0.30
C ASN A 16 5.19 -53.75 -0.36
N GLU A 17 4.57 -54.95 -0.47
CA GLU A 17 3.13 -55.15 -0.57
C GLU A 17 2.38 -54.73 0.72
N ASP A 18 3.03 -54.84 1.90
CA ASP A 18 2.41 -54.46 3.17
C ASP A 18 1.95 -53.01 3.21
N LYS A 19 2.64 -52.10 2.48
CA LYS A 19 2.25 -50.71 2.36
C LYS A 19 0.95 -50.49 1.60
N ILE A 20 0.62 -51.37 0.68
CA ILE A 20 -0.67 -51.38 -0.02
C ILE A 20 -1.74 -51.85 0.95
N THR A 21 -1.49 -52.95 1.67
CA THR A 21 -2.37 -53.47 2.71
C THR A 21 -2.69 -52.40 3.77
N GLU A 22 -1.66 -51.77 4.32
CA GLU A 22 -1.84 -50.70 5.30
C GLU A 22 -2.67 -49.50 4.76
N ALA A 23 -2.48 -49.14 3.50
CA ALA A 23 -3.20 -48.03 2.88
C ALA A 23 -4.71 -48.36 2.70
N ILE A 24 -5.01 -49.61 2.28
CA ILE A 24 -6.39 -50.09 2.14
C ILE A 24 -7.05 -50.19 3.54
N GLN A 25 -6.34 -50.75 4.56
CA GLN A 25 -6.86 -50.81 5.92
C GLN A 25 -7.20 -49.45 6.52
N LYS A 26 -6.35 -48.44 6.31
CA LYS A 26 -6.60 -47.07 6.77
C LYS A 26 -7.86 -46.47 6.12
N ALA A 27 -8.10 -46.73 4.84
CA ALA A 27 -9.31 -46.28 4.17
C ALA A 27 -10.58 -46.99 4.69
N ILE A 28 -10.48 -48.29 5.02
CA ILE A 28 -11.57 -49.05 5.62
C ILE A 28 -11.91 -48.52 7.02
N LEU A 29 -10.90 -48.28 7.86
CA LEU A 29 -11.07 -47.72 9.19
C LEU A 29 -11.67 -46.31 9.18
N ALA A 30 -11.37 -45.51 8.18
CA ALA A 30 -11.87 -44.15 8.07
C ALA A 30 -13.39 -44.05 7.84
N VAL A 31 -14.01 -45.13 7.37
CA VAL A 31 -15.48 -45.22 7.11
C VAL A 31 -16.19 -46.29 7.91
N ASP A 32 -15.54 -46.82 8.98
CA ASP A 32 -16.03 -47.88 9.83
C ASP A 32 -16.63 -49.09 9.05
N ALA A 33 -16.05 -49.43 7.92
CA ALA A 33 -16.54 -50.54 7.09
C ALA A 33 -16.09 -51.88 7.64
N GLU A 34 -17.03 -52.83 7.82
CA GLU A 34 -16.74 -54.22 8.24
C GLU A 34 -16.15 -55.02 7.07
N VAL A 35 -14.85 -55.02 6.94
CA VAL A 35 -14.10 -55.79 5.91
C VAL A 35 -13.10 -56.70 6.60
N THR A 36 -13.15 -58.01 6.29
CA THR A 36 -12.23 -58.99 6.87
C THR A 36 -10.80 -58.80 6.36
N LEU A 37 -9.82 -59.06 7.23
CA LEU A 37 -8.39 -58.99 6.87
C LEU A 37 -8.05 -59.82 5.64
N ASN A 38 -8.65 -61.01 5.48
CA ASN A 38 -8.47 -61.84 4.32
C ASN A 38 -8.86 -61.13 3.01
N LYS A 39 -9.96 -60.41 3.04
CA LYS A 39 -10.38 -59.65 1.84
C LYS A 39 -9.46 -58.48 1.54
N VAL A 40 -8.86 -57.88 2.54
CA VAL A 40 -7.81 -56.82 2.33
C VAL A 40 -6.56 -57.42 1.68
N TYR A 41 -6.13 -58.62 2.12
CA TYR A 41 -5.03 -59.32 1.48
C TYR A 41 -5.35 -59.76 0.05
N GLU A 42 -6.57 -60.23 -0.22
CA GLU A 42 -7.01 -60.53 -1.59
C GLU A 42 -6.91 -59.34 -2.51
N MET A 43 -7.45 -58.15 -2.07
CA MET A 43 -7.36 -56.89 -2.79
C MET A 43 -5.88 -56.45 -3.02
N THR A 44 -5.04 -56.58 -2.00
CA THR A 44 -3.62 -56.29 -2.10
C THR A 44 -2.94 -57.17 -3.19
N LYS A 45 -3.21 -58.48 -3.21
CA LYS A 45 -2.67 -59.40 -4.25
C LYS A 45 -3.20 -59.08 -5.63
N GLU A 46 -4.46 -58.69 -5.74
CA GLU A 46 -5.08 -58.22 -6.98
C GLU A 46 -4.35 -56.97 -7.52
N VAL A 47 -4.13 -55.96 -6.63
CA VAL A 47 -3.35 -54.77 -6.98
C VAL A 47 -1.98 -55.14 -7.49
N VAL A 48 -1.22 -55.98 -6.76
CA VAL A 48 0.13 -56.42 -7.18
C VAL A 48 0.12 -57.10 -8.55
N LYS A 49 -0.85 -58.00 -8.77
CA LYS A 49 -1.02 -58.71 -10.05
C LYS A 49 -1.30 -57.74 -11.21
N ILE A 50 -2.13 -56.73 -11.01
CA ILE A 50 -2.44 -55.73 -12.03
C ILE A 50 -1.21 -54.84 -12.28
N VAL A 51 -0.50 -54.42 -11.23
CA VAL A 51 0.74 -53.63 -11.36
C VAL A 51 1.79 -54.41 -12.17
N GLU A 52 1.93 -55.73 -11.93
CA GLU A 52 2.83 -56.57 -12.70
C GLU A 52 2.41 -56.68 -14.16
N ALA A 53 1.12 -56.82 -14.42
CA ALA A 53 0.58 -56.94 -15.78
C ALA A 53 0.66 -55.63 -16.58
N GLU A 54 0.40 -54.47 -15.93
CA GLU A 54 0.42 -53.16 -16.58
C GLU A 54 1.84 -52.56 -16.71
N THR A 55 2.83 -53.10 -15.97
CA THR A 55 4.23 -52.62 -16.06
C THR A 55 4.98 -53.28 -17.19
N PRO A 56 5.39 -52.56 -18.24
CA PRO A 56 6.15 -53.15 -19.35
C PRO A 56 7.47 -53.78 -18.89
N GLU A 57 7.90 -54.83 -19.61
CA GLU A 57 9.13 -55.54 -19.30
C GLU A 57 10.34 -54.60 -19.24
N GLY A 58 11.13 -54.66 -18.19
CA GLY A 58 12.28 -53.78 -17.98
C GLY A 58 11.97 -52.37 -17.37
N ARG A 59 10.70 -52.04 -17.16
CA ARG A 59 10.34 -50.79 -16.47
C ARG A 59 10.02 -51.03 -14.98
N ILE A 60 10.21 -49.97 -14.18
CA ILE A 60 9.94 -49.99 -12.74
C ILE A 60 8.69 -49.15 -12.50
N PRO A 61 7.65 -49.69 -11.84
CA PRO A 61 6.42 -48.94 -11.58
C PRO A 61 6.65 -47.74 -10.62
N THR A 62 5.84 -46.73 -10.78
CA THR A 62 5.84 -45.55 -9.86
C THR A 62 4.84 -45.76 -8.71
N VAL A 63 5.00 -45.00 -7.64
CA VAL A 63 4.02 -44.99 -6.55
C VAL A 63 2.64 -44.55 -7.04
N GLU A 64 2.58 -43.62 -8.00
CA GLU A 64 1.33 -43.17 -8.63
C GLU A 64 0.63 -44.31 -9.34
N ASN A 65 1.32 -45.05 -10.19
CA ASN A 65 0.76 -46.20 -10.89
C ASN A 65 0.13 -47.23 -9.93
N VAL A 66 0.85 -47.51 -8.81
CA VAL A 66 0.31 -48.43 -7.78
C VAL A 66 -0.95 -47.85 -7.12
N GLN A 67 -0.95 -46.54 -6.80
CA GLN A 67 -2.11 -45.91 -6.19
C GLN A 67 -3.34 -45.86 -7.12
N ASP A 68 -3.13 -45.59 -8.42
CA ASP A 68 -4.20 -45.62 -9.44
C ASP A 68 -4.82 -47.02 -9.54
N ILE A 69 -4.01 -48.08 -9.42
CA ILE A 69 -4.50 -49.46 -9.46
C ILE A 69 -5.25 -49.80 -8.14
N VAL A 70 -4.79 -49.31 -6.97
CA VAL A 70 -5.52 -49.43 -5.69
C VAL A 70 -6.91 -48.82 -5.81
N GLU A 71 -7.05 -47.63 -6.38
CA GLU A 71 -8.35 -46.99 -6.59
C GLU A 71 -9.25 -47.86 -7.50
N LYS A 72 -8.75 -48.36 -8.61
CA LYS A 72 -9.47 -49.25 -9.53
C LYS A 72 -9.96 -50.52 -8.83
N VAL A 73 -9.11 -51.18 -8.04
CA VAL A 73 -9.45 -52.39 -7.31
C VAL A 73 -10.51 -52.12 -6.24
N LEU A 74 -10.40 -51.02 -5.48
CA LEU A 74 -11.40 -50.62 -4.48
C LEU A 74 -12.74 -50.28 -5.10
N MET A 75 -12.78 -49.60 -6.24
CA MET A 75 -13.99 -49.30 -6.99
C MET A 75 -14.67 -50.60 -7.50
N ASN A 76 -13.88 -51.54 -8.02
CA ASN A 76 -14.36 -52.82 -8.57
C ASN A 76 -14.84 -53.77 -7.48
N SER A 77 -14.35 -53.64 -6.24
CA SER A 77 -14.71 -54.47 -5.10
C SER A 77 -16.08 -54.14 -4.50
N LYS A 78 -16.83 -53.17 -5.06
CA LYS A 78 -18.12 -52.66 -4.55
C LYS A 78 -18.02 -51.98 -3.18
N LEU A 79 -16.83 -51.66 -2.70
CA LEU A 79 -16.57 -50.89 -1.49
C LEU A 79 -16.53 -49.39 -1.80
N THR A 80 -17.61 -48.85 -2.33
CA THR A 80 -17.69 -47.49 -2.86
C THR A 80 -17.30 -46.42 -1.85
N GLU A 81 -17.71 -46.55 -0.59
CA GLU A 81 -17.36 -45.58 0.45
C GLU A 81 -15.87 -45.65 0.84
N VAL A 82 -15.29 -46.87 0.84
CA VAL A 82 -13.84 -47.08 1.08
C VAL A 82 -13.03 -46.49 -0.07
N ALA A 83 -13.44 -46.72 -1.30
CA ALA A 83 -12.79 -46.16 -2.49
C ALA A 83 -12.83 -44.61 -2.43
N LYS A 84 -13.99 -44.03 -2.09
CA LYS A 84 -14.15 -42.59 -1.94
C LYS A 84 -13.25 -42.02 -0.84
N ALA A 85 -13.19 -42.68 0.32
CA ALA A 85 -12.30 -42.27 1.41
C ALA A 85 -10.83 -42.34 1.01
N TYR A 86 -10.43 -43.40 0.27
CA TYR A 86 -9.06 -43.53 -0.23
C TYR A 86 -8.69 -42.42 -1.22
N ILE A 87 -9.59 -42.10 -2.17
CA ILE A 87 -9.39 -41.04 -3.18
C ILE A 87 -9.28 -39.68 -2.48
N LEU A 88 -10.20 -39.35 -1.57
CA LEU A 88 -10.16 -38.08 -0.83
C LEU A 88 -8.89 -37.94 0.01
N TYR A 89 -8.47 -39.01 0.72
CA TYR A 89 -7.22 -39.02 1.48
C TYR A 89 -6.00 -38.81 0.58
N ARG A 90 -5.96 -39.48 -0.60
CA ARG A 90 -4.88 -39.32 -1.59
C ARG A 90 -4.82 -37.87 -2.10
N GLU A 91 -6.00 -37.29 -2.43
CA GLU A 91 -6.08 -35.91 -2.94
C GLU A 91 -5.61 -34.92 -1.86
N GLU A 92 -6.08 -35.06 -0.63
CA GLU A 92 -5.65 -34.22 0.49
C GLU A 92 -4.13 -34.32 0.72
N ARG A 93 -3.56 -35.53 0.72
CA ARG A 93 -2.12 -35.73 0.82
C ARG A 93 -1.35 -35.19 -0.35
N SER A 94 -1.91 -35.15 -1.56
CA SER A 94 -1.31 -34.53 -2.74
C SER A 94 -1.29 -33.01 -2.61
N LYS A 95 -2.40 -32.40 -2.20
CA LYS A 95 -2.51 -30.96 -1.94
C LYS A 95 -1.50 -30.51 -0.87
N VAL A 96 -1.40 -31.24 0.25
CA VAL A 96 -0.43 -30.94 1.32
C VAL A 96 1.02 -30.99 0.83
N ARG A 97 1.35 -31.94 -0.06
CA ARG A 97 2.72 -32.05 -0.63
C ARG A 97 3.02 -30.94 -1.63
N GLU A 98 2.06 -30.61 -2.47
CA GLU A 98 2.18 -29.52 -3.44
C GLU A 98 2.40 -28.18 -2.75
N GLN A 99 1.62 -27.92 -1.69
CA GLN A 99 1.76 -26.73 -0.87
C GLN A 99 3.08 -26.67 -0.10
N LYS A 100 3.56 -27.82 0.45
CA LYS A 100 4.90 -27.88 1.05
C LYS A 100 5.99 -27.57 0.03
N SER A 101 5.86 -28.03 -1.21
CA SER A 101 6.81 -27.70 -2.29
C SER A 101 6.74 -26.21 -2.66
N LYS A 102 5.53 -25.61 -2.67
CA LYS A 102 5.32 -24.19 -2.94
C LYS A 102 5.94 -23.32 -1.82
N LEU A 103 5.69 -23.66 -0.55
CA LEU A 103 6.28 -22.96 0.60
C LEU A 103 7.80 -23.00 0.57
N MET A 104 8.41 -24.16 0.25
CA MET A 104 9.85 -24.27 0.15
C MET A 104 10.42 -23.44 -1.02
N LYS A 105 9.71 -23.34 -2.14
CA LYS A 105 10.08 -22.46 -3.26
C LYS A 105 9.99 -20.97 -2.85
N THR A 106 8.96 -20.59 -2.09
CA THR A 106 8.83 -19.23 -1.55
C THR A 106 10.00 -18.91 -0.61
N PHE A 107 10.37 -19.84 0.28
CA PHE A 107 11.54 -19.67 1.14
C PHE A 107 12.84 -19.56 0.34
N GLN A 108 12.99 -20.35 -0.72
CA GLN A 108 14.14 -20.22 -1.64
C GLN A 108 14.17 -18.87 -2.35
N ALA A 109 13.01 -18.36 -2.78
CA ALA A 109 12.91 -17.03 -3.40
C ALA A 109 13.37 -15.95 -2.43
N ILE A 110 12.91 -15.97 -1.17
CA ILE A 110 13.37 -15.04 -0.12
C ILE A 110 14.91 -15.09 0.04
N GLU A 111 15.53 -16.28 -0.05
CA GLU A 111 17.00 -16.39 0.03
C GLU A 111 17.71 -15.94 -1.26
N LEU A 112 17.09 -16.15 -2.43
CA LEU A 112 17.64 -15.71 -3.71
C LEU A 112 17.57 -14.20 -3.88
N ASP A 113 16.49 -13.56 -3.44
CA ASP A 113 16.35 -12.10 -3.43
C ASP A 113 17.48 -11.44 -2.62
N LYS A 114 17.92 -12.05 -1.52
CA LYS A 114 19.09 -11.57 -0.76
C LYS A 114 20.37 -11.53 -1.62
N LYS A 115 20.54 -12.44 -2.57
CA LYS A 115 21.71 -12.48 -3.44
C LYS A 115 21.64 -11.48 -4.60
N THR A 116 20.43 -11.20 -5.09
CA THR A 116 20.19 -10.27 -6.20
C THR A 116 20.20 -8.82 -5.72
N VAL A 117 19.72 -8.58 -4.50
CA VAL A 117 19.59 -7.26 -3.87
C VAL A 117 20.96 -6.64 -3.51
N SER A 118 22.05 -7.43 -3.47
CA SER A 118 23.39 -6.89 -3.16
C SER A 118 23.85 -5.78 -4.12
N ASN A 119 23.38 -5.76 -5.35
CA ASN A 119 23.70 -4.72 -6.35
C ASN A 119 22.72 -3.52 -6.31
N PHE A 120 21.54 -3.68 -5.72
CA PHE A 120 20.52 -2.64 -5.59
C PHE A 120 20.55 -1.91 -4.22
N LEU A 121 21.23 -2.49 -3.23
CA LEU A 121 21.26 -2.00 -1.84
C LEU A 121 21.94 -0.64 -1.64
N SER A 122 22.73 -0.17 -2.60
CA SER A 122 23.35 1.16 -2.54
C SER A 122 22.36 2.32 -2.68
N ARG A 123 21.09 2.04 -3.01
CA ARG A 123 20.05 3.05 -3.27
C ARG A 123 18.89 3.06 -2.28
N ARG A 124 18.87 2.15 -1.29
CA ARG A 124 17.76 2.06 -0.31
C ARG A 124 18.00 2.97 0.88
N ASP A 125 16.90 3.56 1.34
CA ASP A 125 16.87 4.41 2.54
C ASP A 125 17.65 3.76 3.70
N VAL A 126 18.47 4.57 4.39
CA VAL A 126 19.39 4.19 5.46
C VAL A 126 18.73 3.35 6.57
N PHE A 127 17.38 3.34 6.63
CA PHE A 127 16.59 2.68 7.67
C PHE A 127 16.04 1.29 7.26
N HIS A 128 16.32 0.81 6.05
CA HIS A 128 15.76 -0.46 5.54
C HIS A 128 16.84 -1.49 5.19
N TYR A 129 17.65 -1.85 6.19
CA TYR A 129 18.60 -2.94 6.02
C TYR A 129 17.89 -4.31 6.11
N GLU A 130 18.26 -5.23 5.21
CA GLU A 130 18.03 -6.65 5.39
C GLU A 130 18.80 -7.11 6.63
N ASN A 131 18.09 -7.58 7.65
CA ASN A 131 18.70 -8.11 8.87
C ASN A 131 18.17 -9.53 9.15
N PRO A 132 18.89 -10.34 9.97
CA PRO A 132 18.47 -11.71 10.25
C PRO A 132 17.06 -11.82 10.82
N THR A 133 16.64 -10.90 11.68
CA THR A 133 15.30 -10.87 12.26
C THR A 133 14.22 -10.68 11.19
N LYS A 134 14.44 -9.79 10.24
CA LYS A 134 13.51 -9.56 9.11
C LYS A 134 13.33 -10.83 8.27
N SER A 135 14.39 -11.56 8.01
CA SER A 135 14.33 -12.83 7.29
C SER A 135 13.54 -13.90 8.04
N ILE A 136 13.78 -14.05 9.35
CA ILE A 136 13.05 -15.01 10.19
C ILE A 136 11.57 -14.65 10.24
N LEU A 137 11.23 -13.36 10.38
CA LEU A 137 9.84 -12.91 10.37
C LEU A 137 9.18 -13.15 9.01
N ALA A 138 9.89 -12.97 7.91
CA ALA A 138 9.38 -13.30 6.56
C ALA A 138 9.04 -14.79 6.43
N TYR A 139 9.91 -15.68 6.87
CA TYR A 139 9.61 -17.12 6.91
C TYR A 139 8.41 -17.44 7.80
N GLY A 140 8.35 -16.87 9.01
CA GLY A 140 7.25 -17.04 9.93
C GLY A 140 5.92 -16.58 9.34
N ARG A 141 5.92 -15.45 8.67
CA ARG A 141 4.76 -14.85 8.01
C ARG A 141 4.24 -15.72 6.87
N GLU A 142 5.10 -16.14 5.94
CA GLU A 142 4.71 -17.02 4.83
C GLU A 142 4.26 -18.40 5.35
N GLY A 143 4.91 -18.92 6.40
CA GLY A 143 4.48 -20.15 7.08
C GLY A 143 3.08 -20.03 7.67
N ALA A 144 2.78 -18.96 8.39
CA ALA A 144 1.47 -18.69 8.97
C ALA A 144 0.39 -18.51 7.90
N LYS A 145 0.71 -17.80 6.81
CA LYS A 145 -0.16 -17.59 5.66
C LYS A 145 -0.58 -18.92 5.02
N GLU A 146 0.37 -19.77 4.70
CA GLU A 146 0.07 -21.09 4.12
C GLU A 146 -0.67 -22.00 5.12
N TYR A 147 -0.32 -21.95 6.42
CA TYR A 147 -1.06 -22.70 7.45
C TYR A 147 -2.52 -22.28 7.51
N ASN A 148 -2.81 -20.99 7.57
CA ASN A 148 -4.18 -20.48 7.64
C ASN A 148 -4.97 -20.81 6.38
N LYS A 149 -4.39 -20.72 5.19
CA LYS A 149 -5.02 -21.14 3.94
C LYS A 149 -5.37 -22.64 3.93
N MET A 150 -4.51 -23.48 4.52
CA MET A 150 -4.70 -24.92 4.49
C MET A 150 -5.69 -25.44 5.51
N PHE A 151 -5.77 -24.83 6.69
CA PHE A 151 -6.40 -25.43 7.85
C PHE A 151 -7.45 -24.56 8.56
N MET A 152 -7.40 -23.24 8.35
CA MET A 152 -8.20 -22.31 9.15
C MET A 152 -9.29 -21.60 8.37
N VAL A 153 -9.10 -21.40 7.08
CA VAL A 153 -10.06 -20.74 6.18
C VAL A 153 -10.75 -21.77 5.32
N ASP A 154 -12.07 -21.68 5.17
CA ASP A 154 -12.81 -22.59 4.29
C ASP A 154 -12.27 -22.55 2.86
N ASN A 155 -12.21 -23.72 2.22
CA ASN A 155 -11.67 -23.88 0.87
C ASN A 155 -12.41 -23.03 -0.18
N GLU A 156 -13.69 -22.75 0.00
CA GLU A 156 -14.47 -21.88 -0.89
C GLU A 156 -13.88 -20.46 -0.88
N TYR A 157 -13.59 -19.92 0.30
CA TYR A 157 -13.05 -18.55 0.42
C TYR A 157 -11.58 -18.46 -0.02
N ILE A 158 -10.80 -19.50 0.22
CA ILE A 158 -9.43 -19.59 -0.31
C ILE A 158 -9.44 -19.59 -1.83
N LYS A 159 -10.33 -20.35 -2.45
CA LYS A 159 -10.47 -20.37 -3.91
C LYS A 159 -10.80 -18.98 -4.46
N LEU A 160 -11.78 -18.28 -3.88
CA LEU A 160 -12.13 -16.91 -4.27
C LEU A 160 -10.95 -15.93 -4.09
N HIS A 161 -10.18 -16.08 -3.00
CA HIS A 161 -8.98 -15.27 -2.75
C HIS A 161 -7.86 -15.56 -3.76
N GLU A 162 -7.60 -16.83 -4.07
CA GLU A 162 -6.54 -17.23 -5.01
C GLU A 162 -6.93 -16.93 -6.46
N GLU A 163 -8.19 -17.08 -6.82
CA GLU A 163 -8.71 -16.71 -8.14
C GLU A 163 -8.78 -15.19 -8.33
N GLY A 164 -8.93 -14.41 -7.26
CA GLY A 164 -8.94 -12.95 -7.29
C GLY A 164 -10.33 -12.32 -7.35
N ASP A 165 -11.37 -13.04 -6.96
CA ASP A 165 -12.70 -12.46 -6.77
C ASP A 165 -12.76 -11.60 -5.51
N ILE A 166 -12.04 -12.02 -4.46
CA ILE A 166 -11.90 -11.32 -3.20
C ILE A 166 -10.44 -11.31 -2.75
N PHE A 167 -10.11 -10.45 -1.80
CA PHE A 167 -8.84 -10.46 -1.09
C PHE A 167 -9.08 -10.43 0.42
N ILE A 168 -8.73 -11.54 1.10
CA ILE A 168 -8.74 -11.61 2.57
C ILE A 168 -7.46 -10.94 3.06
N LYS A 169 -7.61 -9.80 3.76
CA LYS A 169 -6.48 -8.99 4.20
C LYS A 169 -5.71 -9.65 5.32
N GLU A 170 -4.38 -9.61 5.23
CA GLU A 170 -3.44 -10.15 6.24
C GLU A 170 -3.82 -11.56 6.72
N ILE A 171 -3.90 -12.49 5.78
CA ILE A 171 -4.35 -13.87 6.03
C ILE A 171 -3.43 -14.62 7.01
N GLU A 172 -2.17 -14.20 7.14
CA GLU A 172 -1.23 -14.69 8.16
C GLU A 172 -1.70 -14.44 9.59
N TYR A 173 -2.51 -13.40 9.81
CA TYR A 173 -3.10 -13.05 11.11
C TYR A 173 -4.55 -13.51 11.26
N TYR A 174 -5.04 -14.41 10.40
CA TYR A 174 -6.46 -14.75 10.29
C TYR A 174 -7.09 -15.18 11.63
N THR A 175 -6.35 -15.92 12.44
CA THR A 175 -6.83 -16.48 13.71
C THR A 175 -6.21 -15.84 14.96
N ALA A 176 -5.30 -14.88 14.80
CA ALA A 176 -4.44 -14.46 15.91
C ALA A 176 -4.57 -12.99 16.31
N SER A 177 -5.08 -12.10 15.44
CA SER A 177 -4.99 -10.66 15.66
C SER A 177 -6.24 -9.94 15.15
N LEU A 178 -6.59 -8.80 15.78
CA LEU A 178 -7.61 -7.88 15.28
C LEU A 178 -6.97 -6.86 14.31
N ASN A 179 -7.81 -6.13 13.56
CA ASN A 179 -7.31 -5.19 12.55
C ASN A 179 -6.84 -3.88 13.20
N THR A 180 -7.75 -3.06 13.72
CA THR A 180 -7.39 -1.71 14.19
C THR A 180 -8.03 -1.39 15.54
N LEU A 181 -7.52 -0.32 16.17
CA LEU A 181 -8.12 0.27 17.37
C LEU A 181 -8.11 1.80 17.25
N GLN A 182 -9.24 2.44 17.54
CA GLN A 182 -9.26 3.84 17.90
C GLN A 182 -9.12 3.95 19.42
N LEU A 183 -7.99 4.47 19.86
CA LEU A 183 -7.63 4.50 21.28
C LEU A 183 -8.56 5.42 22.09
N ASP A 184 -9.04 4.96 23.24
CA ASP A 184 -9.54 5.83 24.29
C ASP A 184 -8.33 6.35 25.09
N SER A 185 -7.80 7.48 24.66
CA SER A 185 -6.57 8.06 25.19
C SER A 185 -6.68 8.41 26.68
N VAL A 186 -7.83 8.92 27.11
CA VAL A 186 -8.12 9.24 28.52
C VAL A 186 -8.09 7.98 29.37
N LYS A 187 -8.77 6.92 28.92
CA LYS A 187 -8.79 5.65 29.62
C LYS A 187 -7.40 5.03 29.75
N CYS A 188 -6.65 5.01 28.65
CA CYS A 188 -5.35 4.34 28.61
C CYS A 188 -4.23 5.12 29.32
N VAL A 189 -4.23 6.43 29.24
CA VAL A 189 -3.18 7.29 29.79
C VAL A 189 -3.53 7.81 31.18
N GLU A 190 -4.71 8.45 31.35
CA GLU A 190 -5.09 9.10 32.60
C GLU A 190 -5.60 8.12 33.66
N ASN A 191 -6.44 7.15 33.26
CA ASN A 191 -7.07 6.20 34.21
C ASN A 191 -6.18 4.99 34.54
N ARG A 192 -4.95 4.94 33.99
CA ARG A 192 -3.91 3.95 34.34
C ARG A 192 -4.39 2.50 34.20
N THR A 193 -5.07 2.20 33.11
CA THR A 193 -5.52 0.81 32.85
C THR A 193 -4.37 -0.16 32.58
N LEU A 194 -3.17 0.35 32.28
CA LEU A 194 -1.95 -0.44 32.10
C LEU A 194 -1.45 -0.99 33.45
N LYS A 195 -2.08 -2.06 33.93
CA LYS A 195 -1.72 -2.72 35.17
C LYS A 195 -0.32 -3.33 35.08
N GLY A 196 0.53 -2.94 36.05
CA GLY A 196 1.88 -3.47 36.15
C GLY A 196 2.97 -2.66 35.47
N ASN A 197 2.62 -1.60 34.73
CA ASN A 197 3.59 -0.77 34.06
C ASN A 197 4.11 0.39 34.94
N ILE A 198 5.41 0.46 35.13
CA ILE A 198 6.07 1.48 35.95
C ILE A 198 5.87 2.88 35.34
N ILE A 199 5.78 2.97 34.02
CA ILE A 199 5.65 4.23 33.27
C ILE A 199 4.33 4.93 33.58
N ALA A 200 3.19 4.20 33.62
CA ALA A 200 1.88 4.77 33.87
C ALA A 200 1.67 5.27 35.33
N LYS A 201 2.53 4.87 36.28
CA LYS A 201 2.34 5.22 37.70
C LYS A 201 2.77 6.66 38.06
N ASN A 202 3.64 7.27 37.26
CA ASN A 202 4.29 8.55 37.62
C ASN A 202 4.34 9.57 36.49
N LEU A 203 3.26 9.68 35.67
CA LEU A 203 3.20 10.67 34.60
C LEU A 203 3.18 12.10 35.20
N LYS A 204 4.29 12.80 35.08
CA LYS A 204 4.46 14.17 35.63
C LYS A 204 4.78 15.18 34.51
N THR A 205 5.66 14.81 33.60
CA THR A 205 6.14 15.70 32.55
C THR A 205 5.51 15.39 31.19
N ILE A 206 5.64 16.31 30.24
CA ILE A 206 5.22 16.13 28.86
C ILE A 206 5.93 14.92 28.25
N ASP A 207 7.25 14.77 28.50
CA ASP A 207 8.03 13.61 28.05
C ASP A 207 7.44 12.27 28.57
N ASP A 208 6.97 12.22 29.84
CA ASP A 208 6.35 11.02 30.40
C ASP A 208 5.06 10.63 29.65
N TYR A 209 4.20 11.60 29.34
CA TYR A 209 2.98 11.36 28.59
C TYR A 209 3.28 10.87 27.17
N LEU A 210 4.21 11.50 26.47
CA LEU A 210 4.60 11.13 25.11
C LEU A 210 5.32 9.78 25.07
N MET A 211 6.13 9.46 26.06
CA MET A 211 6.76 8.14 26.20
C MET A 211 5.69 7.07 26.48
N CYS A 212 4.70 7.36 27.31
CA CYS A 212 3.56 6.47 27.55
C CYS A 212 2.77 6.20 26.24
N LEU A 213 2.48 7.24 25.45
CA LEU A 213 1.83 7.08 24.15
C LEU A 213 2.68 6.25 23.18
N THR A 214 3.99 6.48 23.12
CA THR A 214 4.93 5.69 22.32
C THR A 214 4.85 4.21 22.71
N TYR A 215 4.86 3.91 24.01
CA TYR A 215 4.70 2.55 24.52
C TYR A 215 3.35 1.93 24.17
N ILE A 216 2.25 2.69 24.28
CA ILE A 216 0.90 2.25 23.92
C ILE A 216 0.85 1.88 22.43
N ILE A 217 1.40 2.72 21.56
CA ILE A 217 1.47 2.45 20.12
C ILE A 217 2.26 1.16 19.83
N ALA A 218 3.42 0.97 20.51
CA ALA A 218 4.20 -0.26 20.38
C ALA A 218 3.43 -1.51 20.84
N LYS A 219 2.70 -1.41 21.97
CA LYS A 219 1.87 -2.51 22.47
C LYS A 219 0.66 -2.81 21.61
N ALA A 220 0.06 -1.78 21.01
CA ALA A 220 -1.02 -1.96 20.04
C ALA A 220 -0.56 -2.74 18.81
N GLU A 221 0.66 -2.51 18.33
CA GLU A 221 1.26 -3.27 17.23
C GLU A 221 1.41 -4.77 17.52
N ASP A 222 1.55 -5.19 18.79
CA ASP A 222 1.62 -6.60 19.16
C ASP A 222 0.28 -7.33 18.94
N ASP A 223 -0.84 -6.67 19.21
CA ASP A 223 -2.19 -7.26 19.18
C ASP A 223 -2.96 -6.97 17.86
N LEU A 224 -2.53 -5.96 17.08
CA LEU A 224 -3.23 -5.47 15.89
C LEU A 224 -2.36 -5.61 14.63
N TYR A 225 -2.97 -5.88 13.49
CA TYR A 225 -2.24 -5.86 12.21
C TYR A 225 -2.45 -4.57 11.39
N GLY A 226 -3.49 -3.80 11.64
CA GLY A 226 -3.84 -2.59 10.89
C GLY A 226 -3.54 -1.27 11.63
N GLY A 227 -3.18 -1.33 12.92
CA GLY A 227 -2.67 -0.18 13.66
C GLY A 227 -3.64 0.53 14.61
N VAL A 228 -3.20 1.68 15.13
CA VAL A 228 -3.90 2.44 16.16
C VAL A 228 -4.10 3.91 15.77
N SER A 229 -5.23 4.51 16.17
CA SER A 229 -5.53 5.92 15.96
C SER A 229 -5.82 6.65 17.28
N ILE A 230 -5.34 7.90 17.40
CA ILE A 230 -5.55 8.79 18.53
C ILE A 230 -6.33 10.01 18.04
N SER A 231 -7.56 10.17 18.51
CA SER A 231 -8.49 11.17 17.98
C SER A 231 -8.41 12.55 18.64
N ASP A 232 -7.82 12.65 19.82
CA ASP A 232 -7.86 13.83 20.69
C ASP A 232 -6.47 14.19 21.24
N PHE A 233 -5.46 14.14 20.38
CA PHE A 233 -4.05 14.31 20.74
C PHE A 233 -3.77 15.67 21.41
N ASP A 234 -4.37 16.76 20.92
CA ASP A 234 -4.26 18.10 21.50
C ASP A 234 -4.94 18.17 22.89
N TYR A 235 -6.14 17.64 23.04
CA TYR A 235 -6.86 17.58 24.31
C TYR A 235 -6.15 16.73 25.38
N LEU A 236 -5.61 15.60 24.98
CA LEU A 236 -4.88 14.70 25.89
C LEU A 236 -3.65 15.39 26.45
N LEU A 237 -2.84 16.00 25.59
CA LEU A 237 -1.60 16.62 26.00
C LEU A 237 -1.79 17.99 26.68
N ALA A 238 -2.88 18.72 26.40
CA ALA A 238 -3.16 20.00 27.01
C ALA A 238 -3.05 19.95 28.54
N LYS A 239 -3.60 18.90 29.16
CA LYS A 239 -3.54 18.70 30.63
C LYS A 239 -2.11 18.46 31.13
N ALA A 240 -1.31 17.72 30.37
CA ALA A 240 0.10 17.48 30.71
C ALA A 240 0.92 18.79 30.61
N VAL A 241 0.64 19.57 29.56
CA VAL A 241 1.29 20.88 29.32
C VAL A 241 0.94 21.87 30.41
N GLU A 242 -0.34 21.97 30.82
CA GLU A 242 -0.80 22.80 31.93
C GLU A 242 -0.07 22.49 33.24
N LYS A 243 -0.03 21.22 33.60
CA LYS A 243 0.68 20.76 34.79
C LYS A 243 2.17 21.07 34.73
N ASN A 244 2.79 20.84 33.59
CA ASN A 244 4.22 21.12 33.43
C ASN A 244 4.52 22.62 33.44
N HIS A 245 3.62 23.46 32.95
CA HIS A 245 3.71 24.92 33.05
C HIS A 245 3.77 25.37 34.50
N LEU A 246 2.86 24.85 35.33
CA LEU A 246 2.83 25.14 36.76
C LEU A 246 4.14 24.73 37.45
N GLU A 247 4.67 23.54 37.12
CA GLU A 247 5.93 23.05 37.71
C GLU A 247 7.14 23.89 37.28
N ILE A 248 7.21 24.29 35.98
CA ILE A 248 8.28 25.15 35.47
C ILE A 248 8.22 26.53 36.16
N TYR A 249 7.05 27.11 36.19
CA TYR A 249 6.85 28.44 36.84
C TYR A 249 7.24 28.40 38.31
N LEU A 250 6.76 27.39 39.04
CA LEU A 250 7.11 27.21 40.46
C LEU A 250 8.62 27.02 40.66
N SER A 251 9.27 26.25 39.76
CA SER A 251 10.72 26.06 39.79
C SER A 251 11.47 27.36 39.59
N ASN A 252 11.05 28.20 38.64
CA ASN A 252 11.67 29.49 38.35
C ASN A 252 11.48 30.46 39.48
N VAL A 253 10.30 30.48 40.07
CA VAL A 253 10.02 31.29 41.29
C VAL A 253 10.90 30.85 42.47
N LYS A 254 11.03 29.55 42.74
CA LYS A 254 11.92 29.01 43.79
C LYS A 254 13.36 29.40 43.55
N LYS A 255 13.86 29.31 42.33
CA LYS A 255 15.22 29.75 41.97
C LYS A 255 15.42 31.23 42.20
N TYR A 256 14.45 32.07 41.81
CA TYR A 256 14.47 33.51 42.03
C TYR A 256 14.51 33.88 43.52
N LEU A 257 13.63 33.29 44.34
CA LEU A 257 13.58 33.55 45.80
C LEU A 257 14.87 33.08 46.49
N LEU A 258 15.46 31.95 46.08
CA LEU A 258 16.72 31.43 46.58
C LEU A 258 17.86 32.42 46.31
N VAL A 259 17.96 32.95 45.09
CA VAL A 259 19.00 33.92 44.69
C VAL A 259 18.83 35.22 45.51
N ASN A 260 17.61 35.65 45.77
CA ASN A 260 17.32 36.86 46.57
C ASN A 260 17.25 36.61 48.09
N LYS A 261 17.69 35.44 48.56
CA LYS A 261 17.73 35.03 49.98
C LYS A 261 16.36 35.15 50.69
N THR A 262 15.29 34.98 49.95
CA THR A 262 13.92 35.01 50.50
C THR A 262 13.49 33.56 50.77
N ASN A 263 13.33 33.20 52.04
CA ASN A 263 12.86 31.89 52.44
C ASN A 263 11.33 31.86 52.42
N TYR A 264 10.77 31.07 51.50
CA TYR A 264 9.33 30.78 51.46
C TYR A 264 9.10 29.29 51.09
N HIS A 265 8.21 28.63 51.82
CA HIS A 265 7.87 27.24 51.57
C HIS A 265 6.55 27.15 50.85
N PHE A 266 6.55 26.62 49.65
CA PHE A 266 5.33 26.46 48.84
C PHE A 266 4.65 25.15 49.24
N GLU A 267 3.52 25.22 49.93
CA GLU A 267 2.65 24.09 50.22
C GLU A 267 1.39 24.17 49.36
N ASP A 268 0.98 23.00 48.76
CA ASP A 268 -0.28 22.81 48.02
C ASP A 268 -0.61 23.88 46.95
N VAL A 269 0.39 24.29 46.16
CA VAL A 269 0.15 25.20 45.01
C VAL A 269 -0.60 24.46 43.91
N LYS A 270 -1.79 24.98 43.55
CA LYS A 270 -2.69 24.32 42.57
C LYS A 270 -2.79 25.06 41.23
N SER A 271 -2.39 26.34 41.19
CA SER A 271 -2.47 27.15 39.96
C SER A 271 -1.37 28.22 39.89
N ILE A 272 -1.19 28.78 38.70
CA ILE A 272 -0.27 29.89 38.44
C ILE A 272 -0.71 31.14 39.23
N GLU A 273 -2.01 31.39 39.31
CA GLU A 273 -2.60 32.49 40.02
C GLU A 273 -2.27 32.44 41.52
N ASN A 274 -2.27 31.22 42.12
CA ASN A 274 -1.86 31.08 43.51
C ASN A 274 -0.38 31.47 43.74
N ILE A 275 0.50 31.17 42.77
CA ILE A 275 1.90 31.61 42.86
C ILE A 275 1.99 33.15 42.79
N ASP A 276 1.20 33.78 41.91
CA ASP A 276 1.19 35.24 41.76
C ASP A 276 0.70 35.94 43.03
N GLU A 277 -0.35 35.41 43.64
CA GLU A 277 -0.85 35.94 44.93
C GLU A 277 0.21 35.86 46.02
N ILE A 278 0.93 34.73 46.09
CA ILE A 278 2.03 34.54 47.03
C ILE A 278 3.15 35.55 46.76
N LEU A 279 3.59 35.69 45.50
CA LEU A 279 4.63 36.64 45.13
C LEU A 279 4.24 38.09 45.43
N THR A 280 3.00 38.43 45.20
CA THR A 280 2.45 39.74 45.52
C THR A 280 2.46 39.99 47.05
N SER A 281 2.10 38.99 47.87
CA SER A 281 2.16 39.07 49.33
C SER A 281 3.58 39.19 49.87
N LEU A 282 4.56 38.66 49.18
CA LEU A 282 5.99 38.79 49.47
C LEU A 282 6.57 40.13 49.00
N GLY A 283 5.76 41.04 48.42
CA GLY A 283 6.23 42.35 47.97
C GLY A 283 7.07 42.33 46.70
N ILE A 284 7.00 41.24 45.90
CA ILE A 284 7.75 41.13 44.63
C ILE A 284 7.10 42.04 43.57
N GLU A 285 7.93 42.83 42.90
CA GLU A 285 7.47 43.77 41.87
C GLU A 285 6.73 43.07 40.72
N LYS A 286 5.65 43.67 40.27
CA LYS A 286 4.82 43.13 39.17
C LYS A 286 5.60 42.88 37.89
N GLU A 287 6.65 43.65 37.63
CA GLU A 287 7.52 43.46 36.45
C GLU A 287 8.33 42.16 36.55
N ILE A 288 8.82 41.87 37.74
CA ILE A 288 9.57 40.62 38.03
C ILE A 288 8.63 39.41 37.86
N VAL A 289 7.41 39.48 38.40
CA VAL A 289 6.39 38.43 38.23
C VAL A 289 6.10 38.20 36.76
N ARG A 290 5.94 39.27 35.95
CA ARG A 290 5.75 39.19 34.51
C ARG A 290 6.95 38.50 33.80
N ASN A 291 8.17 38.86 34.19
CA ASN A 291 9.37 38.31 33.60
C ASN A 291 9.54 36.82 33.95
N LEU A 292 9.24 36.40 35.16
CA LEU A 292 9.25 35.00 35.59
C LEU A 292 8.19 34.18 34.85
N LYS A 293 7.00 34.71 34.58
CA LYS A 293 5.98 34.07 33.74
C LYS A 293 6.46 33.90 32.33
N LYS A 294 6.96 34.96 31.70
CA LYS A 294 7.46 34.94 30.35
C LYS A 294 8.63 33.93 30.17
N LEU A 295 9.49 33.85 31.19
CA LEU A 295 10.56 32.85 31.23
C LEU A 295 9.95 31.45 31.28
N ALA A 296 8.96 31.19 32.12
CA ALA A 296 8.30 29.92 32.24
C ALA A 296 7.56 29.52 30.93
N GLU A 297 6.91 30.46 30.27
CA GLU A 297 6.25 30.27 28.98
C GLU A 297 7.24 29.89 27.89
N ASN A 298 8.39 30.56 27.81
CA ASN A 298 9.44 30.25 26.84
C ASN A 298 10.06 28.85 27.09
N GLU A 299 10.37 28.52 28.34
CA GLU A 299 10.88 27.19 28.72
C GLU A 299 9.86 26.10 28.43
N LEU A 300 8.56 26.36 28.68
CA LEU A 300 7.49 25.44 28.38
C LEU A 300 7.40 25.14 26.86
N GLU A 301 7.40 26.20 26.04
CA GLU A 301 7.29 26.06 24.58
C GLU A 301 8.49 25.31 24.00
N GLU A 302 9.72 25.60 24.47
CA GLU A 302 10.92 24.88 24.07
C GLU A 302 10.88 23.41 24.49
N ASN A 303 10.49 23.11 25.74
CA ASN A 303 10.36 21.75 26.23
C ASN A 303 9.31 20.97 25.46
N LEU A 304 8.14 21.58 25.20
CA LEU A 304 7.06 20.95 24.43
C LEU A 304 7.52 20.64 23.00
N PHE A 305 8.15 21.60 22.32
CA PHE A 305 8.68 21.42 20.97
C PHE A 305 9.70 20.28 20.90
N ASN A 306 10.65 20.24 21.84
CA ASN A 306 11.65 19.19 21.91
C ASN A 306 11.04 17.82 22.21
N ALA A 307 10.09 17.74 23.14
CA ALA A 307 9.38 16.50 23.47
C ALA A 307 8.56 15.95 22.29
N LEU A 308 7.84 16.81 21.56
CA LEU A 308 7.09 16.42 20.35
C LEU A 308 8.00 15.99 19.20
N SER A 309 9.13 16.66 19.03
CA SER A 309 10.16 16.25 18.05
C SER A 309 10.72 14.87 18.36
N LYS A 310 11.02 14.58 19.64
CA LYS A 310 11.46 13.24 20.10
C LYS A 310 10.35 12.19 19.90
N PHE A 311 9.10 12.53 20.17
CA PHE A 311 7.97 11.63 19.97
C PHE A 311 7.85 11.21 18.51
N LEU A 312 7.87 12.17 17.57
CA LEU A 312 7.83 11.88 16.14
C LEU A 312 9.01 11.01 15.68
N LEU A 313 10.21 11.30 16.21
CA LEU A 313 11.40 10.49 15.98
C LEU A 313 11.24 9.06 16.51
N ASN A 314 10.78 8.90 17.74
CA ASN A 314 10.61 7.60 18.37
C ASN A 314 9.62 6.72 17.60
N ILE A 315 8.49 7.31 17.15
CA ILE A 315 7.52 6.58 16.30
C ILE A 315 8.15 6.19 14.96
N LYS A 316 8.89 7.09 14.31
CA LYS A 316 9.58 6.79 13.04
C LYS A 316 10.61 5.67 13.18
N MET A 317 11.35 5.64 14.29
CA MET A 317 12.43 4.68 14.53
C MET A 317 11.97 3.37 15.18
N MET A 318 10.69 3.28 15.54
CA MET A 318 10.15 2.09 16.21
C MET A 318 10.15 0.88 15.26
N PRO A 319 10.70 -0.28 15.68
CA PRO A 319 10.65 -1.48 14.88
C PRO A 319 9.21 -1.96 14.69
N THR A 320 8.87 -2.37 13.48
CA THR A 320 7.55 -2.91 13.15
C THR A 320 7.59 -4.42 12.95
N LYS A 321 6.54 -5.12 13.35
CA LYS A 321 6.38 -6.55 13.08
C LYS A 321 6.15 -6.84 11.59
N ASN A 322 5.62 -5.88 10.84
CA ASN A 322 5.31 -6.03 9.41
C ASN A 322 6.51 -5.74 8.50
N GLN A 323 7.68 -5.44 9.07
CA GLN A 323 8.95 -5.22 8.34
C GLN A 323 8.95 -4.04 7.33
N CYS A 324 7.84 -3.34 7.18
CA CYS A 324 7.75 -2.19 6.27
C CYS A 324 8.47 -0.95 6.81
N GLY A 325 8.97 -0.98 8.05
CA GLY A 325 9.61 0.16 8.69
C GLY A 325 8.66 1.32 9.01
N ILE A 326 7.35 1.14 8.84
CA ILE A 326 6.33 2.15 9.05
C ILE A 326 5.30 1.62 10.04
N ILE A 327 5.12 2.33 11.15
CA ILE A 327 4.06 2.05 12.12
C ILE A 327 2.74 2.61 11.61
N ASN A 328 1.71 1.78 11.63
CA ASN A 328 0.35 2.17 11.28
C ASN A 328 -0.31 2.91 12.45
N ALA A 329 0.12 4.14 12.69
CA ALA A 329 -0.46 5.01 13.71
C ALA A 329 -0.95 6.31 13.09
N SER A 330 -2.04 6.87 13.61
CA SER A 330 -2.51 8.21 13.28
C SER A 330 -2.78 9.04 14.53
N ILE A 331 -2.53 10.35 14.44
CA ILE A 331 -2.86 11.34 15.46
C ILE A 331 -3.72 12.44 14.85
N ALA A 332 -4.77 12.84 15.56
CA ALA A 332 -5.64 13.94 15.12
C ALA A 332 -5.68 15.05 16.16
N TYR A 333 -5.67 16.30 15.68
CA TYR A 333 -5.58 17.53 16.49
C TYR A 333 -6.16 18.73 15.75
N GLY A 334 -6.17 19.89 16.37
CA GLY A 334 -6.55 21.19 15.77
C GLY A 334 -7.82 21.81 16.32
N THR A 335 -8.55 21.11 17.18
CA THR A 335 -9.86 21.58 17.67
C THR A 335 -9.89 22.00 19.14
N ASP A 336 -8.82 21.80 19.92
CA ASP A 336 -8.76 22.30 21.28
C ASP A 336 -8.46 23.81 21.28
N GLU A 337 -9.42 24.61 21.84
CA GLU A 337 -9.35 26.07 21.93
C GLU A 337 -8.70 26.53 23.23
N SER A 338 -8.34 25.64 24.16
CA SER A 338 -7.62 25.99 25.38
C SER A 338 -6.21 26.51 25.04
N VAL A 339 -5.64 27.30 25.91
CA VAL A 339 -4.28 27.85 25.74
C VAL A 339 -3.28 26.73 25.50
N TYR A 340 -3.34 25.65 26.26
CA TYR A 340 -2.40 24.55 26.21
C TYR A 340 -2.65 23.61 25.02
N GLY A 341 -3.92 23.37 24.62
CA GLY A 341 -4.26 22.61 23.42
C GLY A 341 -3.79 23.31 22.14
N ARG A 342 -3.92 24.63 22.09
CA ARG A 342 -3.37 25.46 21.01
C ARG A 342 -1.84 25.37 20.95
N LEU A 343 -1.15 25.39 22.12
CA LEU A 343 0.31 25.19 22.17
C LEU A 343 0.72 23.80 21.65
N VAL A 344 0.00 22.75 22.00
CA VAL A 344 0.24 21.40 21.47
C VAL A 344 0.11 21.38 19.95
N THR A 345 -1.01 21.89 19.43
CA THR A 345 -1.27 21.96 17.97
C THR A 345 -0.20 22.78 17.24
N LYS A 346 0.17 23.94 17.76
CA LYS A 346 1.25 24.78 17.20
C LYS A 346 2.57 24.02 17.15
N ASN A 347 2.97 23.41 18.26
CA ASN A 347 4.29 22.80 18.37
C ASN A 347 4.42 21.48 17.62
N ILE A 348 3.36 20.66 17.46
CA ILE A 348 3.40 19.47 16.61
C ILE A 348 3.57 19.85 15.12
N LEU A 349 2.89 20.92 14.68
CA LEU A 349 3.06 21.46 13.33
C LEU A 349 4.47 22.01 13.11
N LEU A 350 5.02 22.75 14.07
CA LEU A 350 6.40 23.27 13.99
C LEU A 350 7.44 22.15 14.02
N ALA A 351 7.26 21.11 14.85
CA ALA A 351 8.13 19.93 14.88
C ALA A 351 8.09 19.19 13.53
N THR A 352 6.91 19.08 12.91
CA THR A 352 6.74 18.50 11.58
C THR A 352 7.44 19.34 10.50
N LEU A 353 7.34 20.67 10.57
CA LEU A 353 8.03 21.59 9.67
C LEU A 353 9.55 21.45 9.76
N LYS A 354 10.10 21.38 10.98
CA LYS A 354 11.54 21.20 11.20
C LYS A 354 12.01 19.87 10.61
N GLY A 355 11.26 18.80 10.83
CA GLY A 355 11.70 17.44 10.47
C GLY A 355 12.91 16.99 11.26
N LEU A 356 13.52 15.88 10.85
CA LEU A 356 14.77 15.36 11.41
C LEU A 356 15.90 15.62 10.41
N GLU A 357 16.72 16.63 10.64
CA GLU A 357 17.84 16.99 9.74
C GLU A 357 17.44 17.06 8.25
N GLY A 358 16.25 17.59 7.96
CA GLY A 358 15.69 17.65 6.61
C GLY A 358 14.79 16.46 6.21
N HIS A 359 14.90 15.33 6.91
CA HIS A 359 14.05 14.17 6.65
C HIS A 359 12.59 14.40 7.08
N LEU A 360 11.67 13.78 6.34
CA LEU A 360 10.24 13.75 6.68
C LEU A 360 9.93 12.75 7.80
N TYR A 361 9.02 13.15 8.68
CA TYR A 361 8.30 12.19 9.49
C TYR A 361 7.17 11.59 8.66
N THR A 362 7.34 10.33 8.25
CA THR A 362 6.34 9.62 7.44
C THR A 362 5.23 9.00 8.30
N THR A 363 5.49 8.82 9.59
CA THR A 363 4.59 8.28 10.61
C THR A 363 4.79 9.04 11.93
N PRO A 364 3.74 9.20 12.76
CA PRO A 364 2.34 8.83 12.55
C PRO A 364 1.67 9.68 11.45
N VAL A 365 0.61 9.15 10.82
CA VAL A 365 -0.23 9.95 9.92
C VAL A 365 -0.86 11.08 10.73
N GLN A 366 -0.67 12.31 10.28
CA GLN A 366 -1.15 13.50 10.98
C GLN A 366 -2.43 14.01 10.35
N ILE A 367 -3.45 14.24 11.15
CA ILE A 367 -4.79 14.66 10.72
C ILE A 367 -5.16 15.98 11.42
N PHE A 368 -5.31 17.03 10.64
CA PHE A 368 -5.83 18.30 11.14
C PHE A 368 -7.36 18.32 10.99
N LYS A 369 -8.06 18.47 12.11
CA LYS A 369 -9.52 18.55 12.15
C LYS A 369 -9.97 19.97 11.84
N VAL A 370 -10.78 20.12 10.79
CA VAL A 370 -11.35 21.41 10.35
C VAL A 370 -12.81 21.49 10.76
N LYS A 371 -13.17 22.60 11.45
CA LYS A 371 -14.54 22.84 11.88
C LYS A 371 -14.86 24.33 11.88
N GLU A 372 -16.05 24.70 11.35
CA GLU A 372 -16.59 26.05 11.48
C GLU A 372 -16.83 26.42 12.95
N GLY A 373 -16.52 27.65 13.29
CA GLY A 373 -16.63 28.18 14.67
C GLY A 373 -15.45 27.80 15.57
N ILE A 374 -14.46 27.00 15.06
CA ILE A 374 -13.26 26.64 15.82
C ILE A 374 -11.98 27.10 15.10
N ASN A 375 -11.82 26.79 13.81
CA ASN A 375 -10.55 27.03 13.11
C ASN A 375 -10.66 27.34 11.61
N TYR A 376 -11.87 27.35 11.03
CA TYR A 376 -12.02 27.52 9.58
C TYR A 376 -12.19 28.96 9.14
N ASN A 377 -12.99 29.77 9.85
CA ASN A 377 -13.25 31.16 9.52
C ASN A 377 -12.16 32.08 10.13
N LYS A 378 -11.94 33.25 9.54
CA LYS A 378 -10.90 34.20 10.01
C LYS A 378 -11.08 34.63 11.45
N GLU A 379 -12.31 34.66 11.91
CA GLU A 379 -12.72 35.08 13.27
C GLU A 379 -12.60 33.94 14.28
N ASP A 380 -12.42 32.69 13.81
CA ASP A 380 -12.33 31.52 14.67
C ASP A 380 -11.02 31.54 15.47
N LYS A 381 -11.08 31.10 16.72
CA LYS A 381 -9.97 31.22 17.68
C LYS A 381 -8.71 30.48 17.25
N ASN A 382 -8.84 29.35 16.52
CA ASN A 382 -7.75 28.53 16.06
C ASN A 382 -7.46 28.73 14.54
N TYR A 383 -7.91 29.83 13.94
CA TYR A 383 -7.67 30.09 12.51
C TYR A 383 -6.18 30.21 12.17
N ASP A 384 -5.39 30.81 13.04
CA ASP A 384 -3.93 30.90 12.90
C ASP A 384 -3.26 29.52 12.84
N LEU A 385 -3.79 28.55 13.58
CA LEU A 385 -3.32 27.15 13.55
C LEU A 385 -3.72 26.45 12.24
N PHE A 386 -4.87 26.77 11.67
CA PHE A 386 -5.28 26.28 10.36
C PHE A 386 -4.34 26.83 9.27
N GLN A 387 -3.98 28.11 9.32
CA GLN A 387 -2.98 28.69 8.41
C GLN A 387 -1.61 28.00 8.56
N LEU A 388 -1.17 27.76 9.80
CA LEU A 388 0.06 27.02 10.06
C LEU A 388 0.00 25.57 9.54
N ALA A 389 -1.15 24.91 9.62
CA ALA A 389 -1.36 23.57 9.07
C ALA A 389 -1.26 23.57 7.54
N ILE A 390 -1.83 24.58 6.85
CA ILE A 390 -1.69 24.78 5.39
C ILE A 390 -0.21 24.98 5.01
N LYS A 391 0.50 25.84 5.72
CA LYS A 391 1.92 26.08 5.53
C LYS A 391 2.74 24.82 5.74
N THR A 392 2.44 24.06 6.80
CA THR A 392 3.11 22.78 7.06
C THR A 392 2.86 21.78 5.94
N GLN A 393 1.63 21.67 5.48
CA GLN A 393 1.24 20.80 4.40
C GLN A 393 1.94 21.16 3.06
N SER A 394 2.06 22.46 2.76
CA SER A 394 2.71 22.94 1.53
C SER A 394 4.19 22.58 1.45
N LEU A 395 4.84 22.33 2.59
CA LEU A 395 6.26 22.03 2.70
C LEU A 395 6.56 20.56 3.04
N LYS A 396 5.61 19.84 3.68
CA LYS A 396 5.86 18.50 4.23
C LYS A 396 4.79 17.45 3.84
N MET A 397 3.78 17.79 3.05
CA MET A 397 2.62 16.94 2.69
C MET A 397 1.81 16.41 3.89
N TYR A 398 2.05 16.90 5.09
CA TYR A 398 1.27 16.70 6.30
C TYR A 398 0.88 18.06 6.90
N PRO A 399 -0.24 18.14 7.62
CA PRO A 399 -1.24 17.08 7.88
C PRO A 399 -2.20 16.83 6.71
N ASN A 400 -2.97 15.72 6.79
CA ASN A 400 -4.20 15.53 6.06
C ASN A 400 -5.32 16.32 6.74
N PHE A 401 -6.44 16.55 6.04
CA PHE A 401 -7.54 17.37 6.57
C PHE A 401 -8.83 16.58 6.72
N MET A 402 -9.42 16.64 7.91
CA MET A 402 -10.70 16.03 8.21
C MET A 402 -11.75 17.11 8.48
N PHE A 403 -12.82 17.14 7.67
CA PHE A 403 -13.88 18.14 7.76
C PHE A 403 -15.03 17.62 8.66
N LEU A 404 -15.09 18.08 9.89
CA LEU A 404 -16.07 17.64 10.89
C LEU A 404 -17.51 18.05 10.55
N ASP A 405 -17.70 19.06 9.72
CA ASP A 405 -19.00 19.54 9.27
C ASP A 405 -19.56 18.74 8.08
N ALA A 406 -18.74 17.88 7.44
CA ALA A 406 -19.19 17.00 6.35
C ALA A 406 -20.21 15.96 6.85
N GLU A 407 -21.20 15.64 6.02
CA GLU A 407 -22.28 14.71 6.37
C GLU A 407 -21.75 13.33 6.78
N SER A 408 -20.72 12.84 6.13
CA SER A 408 -20.05 11.58 6.48
C SER A 408 -19.44 11.57 7.88
N ASN A 409 -19.21 12.73 8.49
CA ASN A 409 -18.62 12.92 9.82
C ASN A 409 -19.66 13.34 10.91
N LYS A 410 -20.93 13.47 10.54
CA LYS A 410 -22.02 13.73 11.48
C LYS A 410 -22.62 12.42 11.96
N ILE A 411 -22.11 11.90 13.05
CA ILE A 411 -22.55 10.63 13.64
C ILE A 411 -23.39 10.89 14.86
N LYS A 412 -24.63 10.41 14.85
CA LYS A 412 -25.56 10.59 15.97
C LYS A 412 -25.03 9.96 17.25
N GLY A 413 -24.97 10.75 18.33
CA GLY A 413 -24.53 10.27 19.64
C GLY A 413 -23.02 10.23 19.87
N VAL A 414 -22.22 10.62 18.87
CA VAL A 414 -20.76 10.71 18.97
C VAL A 414 -20.34 12.19 19.05
N ASN A 415 -19.46 12.53 19.98
CA ASN A 415 -18.79 13.82 19.98
C ASN A 415 -17.72 13.86 18.89
N ASN A 416 -18.12 14.31 17.68
CA ASN A 416 -17.25 14.29 16.52
C ASN A 416 -15.99 15.17 16.66
N VAL A 417 -15.99 16.19 17.52
CA VAL A 417 -14.82 17.06 17.75
C VAL A 417 -13.67 16.29 18.41
N ARG A 418 -13.97 15.50 19.45
CA ARG A 418 -12.95 14.76 20.20
C ARG A 418 -12.83 13.30 19.78
N GLU A 419 -13.95 12.63 19.54
CA GLU A 419 -13.98 11.18 19.42
C GLU A 419 -13.71 10.68 18.00
N LEU A 420 -13.97 11.48 16.96
CA LEU A 420 -13.91 11.01 15.58
C LEU A 420 -12.53 11.26 14.96
N THR A 421 -12.00 10.22 14.28
CA THR A 421 -10.79 10.29 13.45
C THR A 421 -10.77 9.17 12.42
N TYR A 422 -9.75 9.16 11.57
CA TYR A 422 -9.42 8.06 10.67
C TYR A 422 -8.11 7.41 11.11
N GLY A 423 -8.00 6.10 10.89
CA GLY A 423 -6.76 5.36 11.08
C GLY A 423 -5.71 5.69 10.00
N ALA A 424 -4.51 5.21 10.19
CA ALA A 424 -3.40 5.41 9.25
C ALA A 424 -3.72 4.85 7.84
N THR A 425 -4.59 3.86 7.75
CA THR A 425 -5.08 3.27 6.50
C THR A 425 -6.53 3.67 6.21
N ARG A 426 -6.90 4.92 6.50
CA ARG A 426 -8.21 5.57 6.29
C ARG A 426 -9.43 4.89 6.94
N ASN A 427 -9.24 3.77 7.59
CA ASN A 427 -10.33 3.05 8.25
C ASN A 427 -10.80 3.73 9.54
N ARG A 428 -12.05 3.51 9.89
CA ARG A 428 -12.65 3.92 11.16
C ARG A 428 -13.80 2.98 11.52
N THR A 429 -14.04 2.80 12.79
CA THR A 429 -15.20 2.03 13.27
C THR A 429 -16.26 2.98 13.79
N ILE A 430 -17.42 2.99 13.14
CA ILE A 430 -18.57 3.79 13.54
C ILE A 430 -19.54 2.91 14.33
N ASN A 431 -19.88 3.36 15.53
CA ASN A 431 -20.91 2.73 16.34
C ASN A 431 -21.76 3.85 16.97
N ASN A 432 -23.08 3.63 17.11
CA ASN A 432 -24.07 4.63 17.50
C ASN A 432 -23.89 5.23 18.91
N LYS A 433 -22.87 4.86 19.68
CA LYS A 433 -22.63 5.36 21.04
C LYS A 433 -21.31 6.08 21.22
N THR A 434 -20.23 5.51 20.76
CA THR A 434 -18.88 6.05 20.78
C THR A 434 -17.98 5.23 19.84
N SER A 435 -16.97 5.86 19.29
CA SER A 435 -15.92 5.18 18.50
C SER A 435 -14.68 4.84 19.35
N LEU A 436 -14.55 5.42 20.55
CA LEU A 436 -13.39 5.22 21.42
C LEU A 436 -13.31 3.79 21.98
N GLY A 437 -12.12 3.26 22.02
CA GLY A 437 -11.83 1.89 22.48
C GLY A 437 -12.39 0.79 21.58
N LYS A 438 -12.72 1.09 20.33
CA LYS A 438 -13.25 0.17 19.33
C LYS A 438 -12.43 0.23 18.05
N GLY A 439 -12.57 -0.81 17.25
CA GLY A 439 -11.85 -0.87 15.98
C GLY A 439 -12.40 -1.92 15.05
N SER A 440 -11.75 -2.05 13.91
CA SER A 440 -12.02 -3.10 12.95
C SER A 440 -11.48 -4.44 13.45
N ILE A 441 -12.30 -5.49 13.31
CA ILE A 441 -11.91 -6.87 13.63
C ILE A 441 -11.16 -7.48 12.46
N SER A 442 -11.69 -7.30 11.25
CA SER A 442 -11.14 -7.87 10.03
C SER A 442 -11.62 -7.12 8.78
N GLU A 443 -10.90 -7.30 7.67
CA GLU A 443 -11.22 -6.69 6.39
C GLU A 443 -11.08 -7.70 5.25
N THR A 444 -12.07 -7.70 4.33
CA THR A 444 -12.04 -8.46 3.08
C THR A 444 -12.48 -7.57 1.93
N VAL A 445 -11.75 -7.60 0.81
CA VAL A 445 -11.92 -6.67 -0.30
C VAL A 445 -12.47 -7.39 -1.52
N ILE A 446 -13.43 -6.77 -2.21
CA ILE A 446 -14.08 -7.27 -3.42
C ILE A 446 -13.43 -6.65 -4.66
N ASN A 447 -13.15 -7.48 -5.66
CA ASN A 447 -12.71 -7.08 -6.99
C ASN A 447 -13.94 -6.74 -7.87
N LEU A 448 -14.36 -5.47 -7.90
CA LEU A 448 -15.52 -5.05 -8.71
C LEU A 448 -15.32 -5.26 -10.22
N PRO A 449 -14.15 -4.94 -10.82
CA PRO A 449 -13.89 -5.26 -12.23
C PRO A 449 -14.14 -6.72 -12.59
N ARG A 450 -13.72 -7.66 -11.75
CA ARG A 450 -13.96 -9.09 -11.98
C ARG A 450 -15.45 -9.43 -11.98
N VAL A 451 -16.22 -8.88 -11.06
CA VAL A 451 -17.68 -9.07 -11.04
C VAL A 451 -18.29 -8.53 -12.32
N ALA A 452 -17.86 -7.36 -12.79
CA ALA A 452 -18.32 -6.78 -14.05
C ALA A 452 -17.94 -7.62 -15.27
N LEU A 453 -16.68 -8.06 -15.37
CA LEU A 453 -16.16 -8.88 -16.47
C LEU A 453 -16.79 -10.28 -16.54
N SER A 454 -17.33 -10.79 -15.42
CA SER A 454 -18.03 -12.07 -15.36
C SER A 454 -19.53 -11.98 -15.67
N SER A 455 -20.04 -10.79 -15.97
CA SER A 455 -21.46 -10.52 -16.16
C SER A 455 -21.73 -10.05 -17.58
N ASN A 456 -22.81 -10.55 -18.20
CA ASN A 456 -23.19 -10.18 -19.56
C ASN A 456 -24.06 -8.90 -19.64
N ASN A 457 -24.66 -8.51 -18.52
CA ASN A 457 -25.52 -7.33 -18.41
C ASN A 457 -25.58 -6.84 -16.95
N ILE A 458 -26.22 -5.68 -16.75
CA ILE A 458 -26.31 -5.01 -15.44
C ILE A 458 -27.11 -5.87 -14.42
N ASP A 459 -28.16 -6.56 -14.83
CA ASP A 459 -28.95 -7.38 -13.90
C ASP A 459 -28.13 -8.56 -13.40
N GLU A 460 -27.41 -9.25 -14.28
CA GLU A 460 -26.50 -10.33 -13.92
C GLU A 460 -25.35 -9.82 -13.03
N PHE A 461 -24.85 -8.61 -13.28
CA PHE A 461 -23.86 -7.98 -12.42
C PHE A 461 -24.37 -7.83 -10.98
N TYR A 462 -25.59 -7.34 -10.78
CA TYR A 462 -26.15 -7.21 -9.43
C TYR A 462 -26.38 -8.56 -8.76
N GLU A 463 -26.77 -9.59 -9.51
CA GLU A 463 -26.88 -10.96 -8.97
C GLU A 463 -25.52 -11.51 -8.54
N ASN A 464 -24.49 -11.38 -9.39
CA ASN A 464 -23.13 -11.79 -9.09
C ASN A 464 -22.55 -11.00 -7.91
N LEU A 465 -22.76 -9.68 -7.87
CA LEU A 465 -22.34 -8.83 -6.76
C LEU A 465 -23.00 -9.24 -5.44
N LYS A 466 -24.30 -9.53 -5.46
CA LYS A 466 -25.03 -10.04 -4.29
C LYS A 466 -24.47 -11.37 -3.81
N ASN A 467 -24.15 -12.28 -4.73
CA ASN A 467 -23.56 -13.57 -4.39
C ASN A 467 -22.18 -13.43 -3.73
N ILE A 468 -21.32 -12.57 -4.29
CA ILE A 468 -20.00 -12.28 -3.69
C ILE A 468 -20.13 -11.61 -2.32
N LEU A 469 -21.03 -10.64 -2.17
CA LEU A 469 -21.30 -9.99 -0.88
C LEU A 469 -21.74 -11.00 0.19
N ASN A 470 -22.65 -11.93 -0.16
CA ASN A 470 -23.06 -13.00 0.76
C ASN A 470 -21.86 -13.89 1.18
N LYS A 471 -20.99 -14.25 0.23
CA LYS A 471 -19.79 -15.05 0.53
C LYS A 471 -18.82 -14.30 1.42
N VAL A 472 -18.60 -13.01 1.19
CA VAL A 472 -17.74 -12.17 2.03
C VAL A 472 -18.34 -12.02 3.42
N VAL A 473 -19.64 -11.78 3.56
CA VAL A 473 -20.32 -11.74 4.87
C VAL A 473 -20.12 -13.07 5.61
N ASN A 474 -20.31 -14.21 4.97
CA ASN A 474 -20.12 -15.53 5.59
C ASN A 474 -18.65 -15.77 5.96
N GLN A 475 -17.70 -15.39 5.11
CA GLN A 475 -16.26 -15.48 5.41
C GLN A 475 -15.89 -14.61 6.63
N GLN A 476 -16.43 -13.40 6.71
CA GLN A 476 -16.21 -12.51 7.86
C GLN A 476 -16.84 -13.08 9.15
N LEU A 477 -17.98 -13.73 9.07
CA LEU A 477 -18.60 -14.45 10.20
C LEU A 477 -17.75 -15.64 10.65
N GLU A 478 -17.18 -16.40 9.72
CA GLU A 478 -16.23 -17.48 10.02
C GLU A 478 -15.04 -16.93 10.81
N ARG A 479 -14.37 -15.88 10.28
CA ARG A 479 -13.24 -15.24 10.95
C ARG A 479 -13.61 -14.68 12.32
N PHE A 480 -14.76 -14.02 12.44
CA PHE A 480 -15.29 -13.56 13.72
C PHE A 480 -15.47 -14.71 14.73
N ASN A 481 -16.02 -15.83 14.30
CA ASN A 481 -16.20 -16.99 15.17
C ASN A 481 -14.86 -17.60 15.62
N LEU A 482 -13.88 -17.68 14.74
CA LEU A 482 -12.52 -18.14 15.08
C LEU A 482 -11.87 -17.21 16.11
N LEU A 483 -11.88 -15.91 15.86
CA LEU A 483 -11.33 -14.90 16.78
C LEU A 483 -12.08 -14.86 18.11
N SER A 484 -13.39 -15.12 18.10
CA SER A 484 -14.22 -15.20 19.30
C SER A 484 -13.82 -16.34 20.26
N ASN A 485 -13.10 -17.35 19.78
CA ASN A 485 -12.58 -18.45 20.61
C ASN A 485 -11.29 -18.07 21.36
N LEU A 486 -10.69 -16.92 21.04
CA LEU A 486 -9.54 -16.42 21.77
C LEU A 486 -9.92 -16.08 23.22
N ARG A 487 -8.95 -16.19 24.10
CA ARG A 487 -9.03 -15.77 25.49
C ARG A 487 -8.38 -14.40 25.65
N ALA A 488 -8.75 -13.67 26.69
CA ALA A 488 -8.20 -12.32 26.94
C ALA A 488 -6.65 -12.30 26.97
N VAL A 489 -6.01 -13.39 27.43
CA VAL A 489 -4.54 -13.50 27.47
C VAL A 489 -3.89 -13.49 26.08
N HIS A 490 -4.60 -13.84 25.02
CA HIS A 490 -4.03 -13.88 23.67
C HIS A 490 -3.93 -12.49 23.01
N LEU A 491 -4.64 -11.49 23.55
CA LEU A 491 -4.60 -10.09 23.13
C LEU A 491 -4.38 -9.22 24.39
N PRO A 492 -3.17 -9.25 24.95
CA PRO A 492 -2.89 -8.69 26.27
C PRO A 492 -3.13 -7.18 26.35
N PHE A 493 -2.69 -6.41 25.37
CA PHE A 493 -2.90 -4.96 25.38
C PHE A 493 -4.40 -4.63 25.24
N LEU A 494 -5.09 -5.26 24.30
CA LEU A 494 -6.50 -4.96 24.06
C LEU A 494 -7.40 -5.39 25.22
N MET A 495 -7.16 -6.56 25.81
CA MET A 495 -8.09 -7.21 26.74
C MET A 495 -7.62 -7.16 28.20
N ILE A 496 -6.34 -7.41 28.49
CA ILE A 496 -5.83 -7.40 29.87
C ILE A 496 -5.52 -5.98 30.32
N ASP A 497 -4.88 -5.17 29.45
CA ASP A 497 -4.61 -3.76 29.70
C ASP A 497 -5.84 -2.87 29.44
N LYS A 498 -6.98 -3.46 29.07
CA LYS A 498 -8.30 -2.82 28.97
C LYS A 498 -8.38 -1.71 27.88
N ALA A 499 -7.57 -1.80 26.83
CA ALA A 499 -7.61 -0.82 25.74
C ALA A 499 -8.90 -0.94 24.90
N TRP A 500 -9.44 -2.16 24.73
CA TRP A 500 -10.69 -2.37 24.01
C TRP A 500 -11.91 -2.09 24.91
N ALA A 501 -12.90 -1.36 24.37
CA ALA A 501 -14.11 -1.00 25.11
C ALA A 501 -14.92 -2.24 25.53
N GLY A 502 -15.30 -2.30 26.80
CA GLY A 502 -16.02 -3.44 27.37
C GLY A 502 -15.13 -4.56 27.94
N SER A 503 -13.80 -4.46 27.83
CA SER A 503 -12.87 -5.45 28.40
C SER A 503 -12.63 -5.27 29.91
N ASP A 504 -13.16 -4.23 30.55
CA ASP A 504 -12.85 -3.83 31.93
C ASP A 504 -12.97 -4.97 32.95
N ASN A 505 -13.97 -5.83 32.79
CA ASN A 505 -14.26 -6.92 33.71
C ASN A 505 -13.68 -8.29 33.28
N LEU A 506 -13.01 -8.38 32.12
CA LEU A 506 -12.43 -9.64 31.66
C LEU A 506 -11.28 -10.10 32.56
N LYS A 507 -11.29 -11.38 32.89
CA LYS A 507 -10.14 -12.08 33.48
C LYS A 507 -9.30 -12.72 32.38
N THR A 508 -8.10 -13.14 32.73
CA THR A 508 -7.08 -13.68 31.78
C THR A 508 -7.60 -14.79 30.85
N ASN A 509 -8.43 -15.70 31.40
CA ASN A 509 -8.96 -16.84 30.66
C ASN A 509 -10.39 -16.67 30.12
N ASP A 510 -10.99 -15.48 30.27
CA ASP A 510 -12.33 -15.22 29.76
C ASP A 510 -12.34 -15.14 28.24
N SER A 511 -13.46 -15.56 27.63
CA SER A 511 -13.69 -15.41 26.20
C SER A 511 -13.86 -13.93 25.84
N ILE A 512 -13.30 -13.52 24.70
CA ILE A 512 -13.41 -12.14 24.22
C ILE A 512 -14.65 -11.90 23.34
N ARG A 513 -15.46 -12.94 23.06
CA ARG A 513 -16.57 -12.91 22.09
C ARG A 513 -17.52 -11.72 22.29
N GLU A 514 -18.02 -11.53 23.50
CA GLU A 514 -18.99 -10.48 23.77
C GLU A 514 -18.39 -9.07 23.67
N VAL A 515 -17.10 -8.97 23.90
CA VAL A 515 -16.38 -7.71 23.88
C VAL A 515 -16.07 -7.26 22.44
N ILE A 516 -15.61 -8.18 21.59
CA ILE A 516 -15.28 -7.82 20.19
C ILE A 516 -16.50 -7.59 19.30
N LYS A 517 -17.72 -7.97 19.71
CA LYS A 517 -18.97 -7.65 18.99
C LYS A 517 -19.18 -6.17 18.73
N ASN A 518 -18.57 -5.28 19.52
CA ASN A 518 -18.69 -3.84 19.35
C ASN A 518 -17.71 -3.27 18.32
N GLY A 519 -16.83 -4.09 17.77
CA GLY A 519 -15.98 -3.75 16.64
C GLY A 519 -16.69 -3.89 15.28
N SER A 520 -15.98 -3.63 14.18
CA SER A 520 -16.53 -3.75 12.83
C SER A 520 -15.93 -4.90 12.04
N LEU A 521 -16.71 -5.43 11.11
CA LEU A 521 -16.31 -6.36 10.06
C LEU A 521 -16.34 -5.59 8.74
N ASP A 522 -15.16 -5.28 8.22
CA ASP A 522 -15.03 -4.33 7.11
C ASP A 522 -15.05 -5.07 5.77
N VAL A 523 -15.89 -4.58 4.85
CA VAL A 523 -15.94 -5.05 3.47
C VAL A 523 -15.44 -3.93 2.57
N GLY A 524 -14.28 -4.18 1.96
CA GLY A 524 -13.66 -3.25 1.03
C GLY A 524 -14.06 -3.52 -0.42
N PHE A 525 -13.75 -2.58 -1.29
CA PHE A 525 -13.86 -2.74 -2.74
C PHE A 525 -12.78 -1.93 -3.46
N VAL A 526 -12.45 -2.34 -4.69
CA VAL A 526 -11.53 -1.65 -5.59
C VAL A 526 -12.05 -1.67 -7.01
N GLY A 527 -11.57 -0.76 -7.85
CA GLY A 527 -11.79 -0.77 -9.29
C GLY A 527 -13.20 -0.35 -9.73
N LEU A 528 -13.88 0.54 -9.01
CA LEU A 528 -15.21 1.00 -9.44
C LEU A 528 -15.16 1.61 -10.85
N ALA A 529 -14.10 2.37 -11.17
CA ALA A 529 -13.94 2.99 -12.48
C ALA A 529 -13.87 1.94 -13.59
N GLU A 530 -13.03 0.93 -13.44
CA GLU A 530 -12.85 -0.16 -14.40
C GLU A 530 -14.09 -1.06 -14.50
N ALA A 531 -14.79 -1.29 -13.38
CA ALA A 531 -16.06 -1.99 -13.39
C ALA A 531 -17.13 -1.25 -14.21
N LEU A 532 -17.23 0.06 -14.07
CA LEU A 532 -18.13 0.91 -14.84
C LEU A 532 -17.78 0.90 -16.34
N VAL A 533 -16.50 0.98 -16.68
CA VAL A 533 -16.06 0.86 -18.09
C VAL A 533 -16.46 -0.49 -18.66
N ALA A 534 -16.30 -1.59 -17.92
CA ALA A 534 -16.72 -2.92 -18.36
C ALA A 534 -18.24 -3.04 -18.55
N LEU A 535 -19.04 -2.36 -17.72
CA LEU A 535 -20.52 -2.42 -17.75
C LEU A 535 -21.16 -1.48 -18.77
N CYS A 536 -20.64 -0.26 -18.94
CA CYS A 536 -21.28 0.78 -19.75
C CYS A 536 -20.32 1.57 -20.67
N GLY A 537 -19.06 1.18 -20.73
CA GLY A 537 -18.06 1.77 -21.64
C GLY A 537 -17.40 3.07 -21.13
N ASN A 538 -17.85 3.63 -20.01
CA ASN A 538 -17.32 4.86 -19.43
C ASN A 538 -17.21 4.75 -17.91
N HIS A 539 -16.24 5.44 -17.28
CA HIS A 539 -16.19 5.54 -15.84
C HIS A 539 -16.93 6.81 -15.33
N HIS A 540 -17.15 6.85 -14.02
CA HIS A 540 -17.94 7.90 -13.34
C HIS A 540 -17.37 9.33 -13.43
N GLY A 541 -16.15 9.52 -13.92
CA GLY A 541 -15.58 10.83 -14.23
C GLY A 541 -15.87 11.32 -15.65
N GLU A 542 -16.38 10.46 -16.55
CA GLU A 542 -16.56 10.77 -17.97
C GLU A 542 -17.98 11.24 -18.30
N ASN A 543 -19.01 10.64 -17.69
CA ASN A 543 -20.38 11.04 -17.92
C ASN A 543 -21.31 10.79 -16.71
N ASN A 544 -22.49 11.43 -16.73
CA ASN A 544 -23.47 11.39 -15.64
C ASN A 544 -24.17 10.02 -15.50
N GLU A 545 -24.29 9.23 -16.56
CA GLU A 545 -24.93 7.90 -16.51
C GLU A 545 -24.04 6.92 -15.76
N ALA A 546 -22.73 6.90 -16.08
CA ALA A 546 -21.75 6.10 -15.37
C ALA A 546 -21.61 6.56 -13.89
N GLU A 547 -21.66 7.87 -13.63
CA GLU A 547 -21.64 8.38 -12.25
C GLU A 547 -22.87 7.88 -11.46
N LYS A 548 -24.07 7.95 -12.06
CA LYS A 548 -25.29 7.46 -11.43
C LYS A 548 -25.21 5.96 -11.13
N LEU A 549 -24.78 5.16 -12.12
CA LEU A 549 -24.60 3.72 -11.95
C LEU A 549 -23.58 3.41 -10.84
N GLY A 550 -22.45 4.12 -10.79
CA GLY A 550 -21.45 3.98 -9.74
C GLY A 550 -22.02 4.22 -8.34
N LEU A 551 -22.83 5.28 -8.18
CA LEU A 551 -23.52 5.57 -6.91
C LEU A 551 -24.56 4.49 -6.55
N GLU A 552 -25.28 3.94 -7.52
CA GLU A 552 -26.23 2.86 -7.30
C GLU A 552 -25.55 1.57 -6.85
N ILE A 553 -24.40 1.23 -7.45
CA ILE A 553 -23.59 0.06 -7.05
C ILE A 553 -23.16 0.20 -5.58
N ILE A 554 -22.57 1.33 -5.20
CA ILE A 554 -22.09 1.53 -3.83
C ILE A 554 -23.25 1.59 -2.82
N LYS A 555 -24.38 2.20 -3.17
CA LYS A 555 -25.62 2.15 -2.37
C LYS A 555 -26.12 0.73 -2.17
N PHE A 556 -26.10 -0.09 -3.23
CA PHE A 556 -26.51 -1.49 -3.18
C PHE A 556 -25.62 -2.28 -2.19
N MET A 557 -24.28 -2.13 -2.30
CA MET A 557 -23.34 -2.77 -1.38
C MET A 557 -23.59 -2.34 0.08
N ASN A 558 -23.72 -1.04 0.32
CA ASN A 558 -23.94 -0.50 1.67
C ASN A 558 -25.27 -1.00 2.27
N LYS A 559 -26.35 -1.02 1.48
CA LYS A 559 -27.66 -1.56 1.91
C LYS A 559 -27.55 -3.04 2.28
N HIS A 560 -26.88 -3.84 1.45
CA HIS A 560 -26.69 -5.27 1.71
C HIS A 560 -25.93 -5.53 3.03
N LEU A 561 -24.88 -4.74 3.32
CA LEU A 561 -24.13 -4.84 4.56
C LEU A 561 -24.93 -4.36 5.78
N SER A 562 -25.78 -3.35 5.62
CA SER A 562 -26.72 -2.93 6.67
C SER A 562 -27.73 -4.03 7.02
N GLU A 563 -28.30 -4.69 6.01
CA GLU A 563 -29.19 -5.84 6.20
C GLU A 563 -28.48 -7.03 6.88
N ALA A 564 -27.21 -7.26 6.53
CA ALA A 564 -26.37 -8.27 7.17
C ALA A 564 -26.09 -7.91 8.64
N SER A 565 -25.83 -6.63 8.94
CA SER A 565 -25.62 -6.14 10.31
C SER A 565 -26.85 -6.37 11.18
N ASP A 566 -28.03 -6.06 10.68
CA ASP A 566 -29.29 -6.27 11.40
C ASP A 566 -29.57 -7.77 11.63
N LYS A 567 -29.33 -8.59 10.61
CA LYS A 567 -29.53 -10.03 10.68
C LYS A 567 -28.62 -10.74 11.70
N HIS A 568 -27.34 -10.37 11.71
CA HIS A 568 -26.33 -11.04 12.51
C HIS A 568 -26.02 -10.34 13.84
N GLN A 569 -26.59 -9.14 14.08
CA GLN A 569 -26.34 -8.29 15.26
C GLN A 569 -24.83 -8.01 15.43
N LEU A 570 -24.15 -7.79 14.30
CA LEU A 570 -22.74 -7.41 14.19
C LEU A 570 -22.63 -6.17 13.30
N ASN A 571 -21.51 -5.45 13.39
CA ASN A 571 -21.30 -4.22 12.64
C ASN A 571 -20.55 -4.50 11.33
N PHE A 572 -21.24 -4.76 10.24
CA PHE A 572 -20.64 -4.79 8.90
C PHE A 572 -20.59 -3.39 8.31
N GLN A 573 -19.43 -2.95 7.84
CA GLN A 573 -19.23 -1.63 7.24
C GLN A 573 -18.60 -1.74 5.85
N LEU A 574 -19.00 -0.83 4.96
CA LEU A 574 -18.33 -0.65 3.67
C LEU A 574 -17.12 0.30 3.86
N ILE A 575 -15.96 -0.08 3.33
CA ILE A 575 -14.72 0.70 3.38
C ILE A 575 -14.17 0.90 1.96
N ALA A 576 -13.67 2.09 1.68
CA ALA A 576 -12.84 2.36 0.52
C ALA A 576 -11.43 1.82 0.79
N SER A 577 -11.25 0.52 0.55
CA SER A 577 -9.98 -0.17 0.84
C SER A 577 -8.93 0.17 -0.19
N SER A 578 -7.70 0.29 0.26
CA SER A 578 -6.52 0.48 -0.59
C SER A 578 -5.34 -0.31 -0.05
N LYS A 579 -4.70 -1.04 -0.95
CA LYS A 579 -3.39 -1.66 -0.74
C LYS A 579 -2.78 -1.88 -2.12
N VAL A 580 -1.58 -1.36 -2.37
CA VAL A 580 -0.95 -1.40 -3.71
C VAL A 580 -0.85 -2.82 -4.25
N ASP A 581 -0.30 -3.76 -3.45
CA ASP A 581 -0.17 -5.17 -3.84
C ASP A 581 -1.50 -5.81 -4.24
N LEU A 582 -2.62 -5.32 -3.68
CA LEU A 582 -3.95 -5.79 -3.98
C LEU A 582 -4.42 -5.33 -5.36
N LEU A 583 -4.21 -4.06 -5.68
CA LEU A 583 -4.65 -3.45 -6.94
C LEU A 583 -3.97 -4.14 -8.13
N GLU A 584 -2.68 -4.43 -8.01
CA GLU A 584 -1.89 -5.19 -8.97
C GLU A 584 -2.33 -6.65 -9.07
N ASN A 585 -2.40 -7.34 -7.94
CA ASN A 585 -2.71 -8.78 -7.90
C ASN A 585 -4.03 -9.09 -8.60
N PHE A 586 -5.02 -8.21 -8.44
CA PHE A 586 -6.30 -8.35 -9.11
C PHE A 586 -6.18 -8.18 -10.62
N VAL A 587 -5.50 -7.14 -11.10
CA VAL A 587 -5.30 -6.93 -12.55
C VAL A 587 -4.58 -8.10 -13.18
N LEU A 588 -3.46 -8.56 -12.62
CA LEU A 588 -2.69 -9.68 -13.15
C LEU A 588 -3.51 -10.97 -13.26
N LYS A 589 -4.37 -11.24 -12.26
CA LYS A 589 -5.27 -12.40 -12.28
C LYS A 589 -6.37 -12.23 -13.33
N ASP A 590 -6.89 -11.01 -13.52
CA ASP A 590 -7.92 -10.72 -14.50
C ASP A 590 -7.38 -10.73 -15.92
N GLN A 591 -6.17 -10.21 -16.15
CA GLN A 591 -5.45 -10.33 -17.43
C GLN A 591 -5.24 -11.79 -17.84
N ARG A 592 -4.87 -12.65 -16.88
CA ARG A 592 -4.70 -14.11 -17.15
C ARG A 592 -6.02 -14.79 -17.53
N LYS A 593 -7.15 -14.33 -16.96
CA LYS A 593 -8.45 -14.96 -17.15
C LYS A 593 -9.22 -14.39 -18.35
N TYR A 594 -9.17 -13.08 -18.57
CA TYR A 594 -9.98 -12.36 -19.57
C TYR A 594 -9.15 -11.72 -20.68
N GLY A 595 -7.82 -11.71 -20.57
CA GLY A 595 -6.93 -10.99 -21.46
C GLY A 595 -6.81 -9.51 -21.15
N ILE A 596 -6.10 -8.79 -22.02
CA ILE A 596 -5.95 -7.33 -21.93
C ILE A 596 -7.15 -6.66 -22.57
N ILE A 597 -7.95 -5.96 -21.75
CA ILE A 597 -9.16 -5.23 -22.16
C ILE A 597 -8.87 -3.74 -21.95
N LYS A 598 -8.99 -2.97 -23.04
CA LYS A 598 -8.71 -1.54 -23.07
C LYS A 598 -9.52 -0.79 -22.00
N HIS A 599 -8.86 0.07 -21.23
CA HIS A 599 -9.42 0.86 -20.13
C HIS A 599 -9.99 0.04 -18.96
N VAL A 600 -9.81 -1.29 -18.94
CA VAL A 600 -10.20 -2.17 -17.83
C VAL A 600 -9.00 -2.88 -17.26
N THR A 601 -8.33 -3.74 -18.06
CA THR A 601 -7.18 -4.54 -17.61
C THR A 601 -5.88 -4.21 -18.35
N ASP A 602 -5.81 -3.09 -19.02
CA ASP A 602 -4.67 -2.66 -19.84
C ASP A 602 -3.56 -1.93 -19.04
N LYS A 603 -3.75 -1.71 -17.75
CA LYS A 603 -2.77 -1.17 -16.83
C LYS A 603 -2.25 -2.24 -15.88
N SER A 604 -1.19 -1.94 -15.14
CA SER A 604 -0.62 -2.82 -14.11
C SER A 604 -1.42 -2.81 -12.80
N PHE A 605 -2.37 -1.89 -12.61
CA PHE A 605 -3.16 -1.74 -11.39
C PHE A 605 -4.60 -1.33 -11.68
N TYR A 606 -5.53 -1.66 -10.77
CA TYR A 606 -6.88 -1.09 -10.75
C TYR A 606 -6.91 0.21 -9.95
N THR A 607 -7.84 1.09 -10.33
CA THR A 607 -8.08 2.33 -9.58
C THR A 607 -8.54 2.01 -8.15
N ASP A 608 -7.95 2.71 -7.17
CA ASP A 608 -8.30 2.58 -5.77
C ASP A 608 -9.77 2.94 -5.52
N SER A 609 -10.51 2.02 -4.91
CA SER A 609 -11.90 2.20 -4.44
C SER A 609 -12.82 2.91 -5.44
N PHE A 610 -13.35 4.09 -5.07
CA PHE A 610 -14.22 4.93 -5.88
C PHE A 610 -13.50 6.11 -6.54
N HIS A 611 -12.17 6.15 -6.52
CA HIS A 611 -11.45 7.27 -7.10
C HIS A 611 -11.64 7.34 -8.62
N ILE A 612 -11.55 8.56 -9.15
CA ILE A 612 -11.41 8.77 -10.58
C ILE A 612 -9.99 8.36 -10.98
N PRO A 613 -9.82 7.61 -12.10
CA PRO A 613 -8.49 7.17 -12.54
C PRO A 613 -7.47 8.30 -12.59
N SER A 614 -6.30 8.07 -12.06
CA SER A 614 -5.24 9.09 -11.89
C SER A 614 -4.73 9.66 -13.22
N ASN A 615 -4.83 8.89 -14.31
CA ASN A 615 -4.48 9.31 -15.67
C ASN A 615 -5.59 10.06 -16.41
N PHE A 616 -6.80 10.17 -15.83
CA PHE A 616 -7.91 10.89 -16.45
C PHE A 616 -7.78 12.41 -16.19
N LYS A 617 -7.85 13.19 -17.28
CA LYS A 617 -7.77 14.65 -17.19
C LYS A 617 -9.10 15.23 -16.75
N ILE A 618 -9.19 15.64 -15.51
CA ILE A 618 -10.37 16.27 -14.91
C ILE A 618 -9.95 17.52 -14.13
N LYS A 619 -10.83 18.53 -14.09
CA LYS A 619 -10.65 19.68 -13.21
C LYS A 619 -10.75 19.24 -11.74
N VAL A 620 -9.90 19.80 -10.88
CA VAL A 620 -9.87 19.50 -9.44
C VAL A 620 -11.26 19.66 -8.80
N GLU A 621 -12.00 20.71 -9.15
CA GLU A 621 -13.35 20.97 -8.64
C GLU A 621 -14.33 19.86 -9.03
N ASP A 622 -14.33 19.42 -10.29
CA ASP A 622 -15.20 18.36 -10.78
C ASP A 622 -14.87 17.01 -10.13
N LYS A 623 -13.56 16.69 -9.97
CA LYS A 623 -13.11 15.49 -9.25
C LYS A 623 -13.64 15.49 -7.82
N ILE A 624 -13.44 16.57 -7.07
CA ILE A 624 -13.91 16.71 -5.69
C ILE A 624 -15.42 16.56 -5.61
N LYS A 625 -16.17 17.20 -6.54
CA LYS A 625 -17.63 17.15 -6.60
C LYS A 625 -18.17 15.74 -6.83
N ILE A 626 -17.52 14.96 -7.68
CA ILE A 626 -17.92 13.58 -7.98
C ILE A 626 -17.57 12.67 -6.80
N GLU A 627 -16.34 12.69 -6.32
CA GLU A 627 -15.89 11.81 -5.24
C GLU A 627 -16.61 12.08 -3.91
N ALA A 628 -16.95 13.33 -3.61
CA ALA A 628 -17.66 13.71 -2.38
C ALA A 628 -18.99 12.95 -2.19
N LYS A 629 -19.68 12.58 -3.28
CA LYS A 629 -20.95 11.85 -3.24
C LYS A 629 -20.81 10.44 -2.65
N TYR A 630 -19.61 9.85 -2.72
CA TYR A 630 -19.32 8.52 -2.18
C TYR A 630 -18.99 8.53 -0.69
N HIS A 631 -18.51 9.64 -0.14
CA HIS A 631 -18.05 9.74 1.25
C HIS A 631 -19.10 9.33 2.27
N SER A 632 -20.36 9.74 2.08
CA SER A 632 -21.47 9.37 2.97
C SER A 632 -21.95 7.92 2.81
N LEU A 633 -21.60 7.27 1.70
CA LEU A 633 -21.97 5.89 1.40
C LEU A 633 -20.95 4.87 1.94
N VAL A 634 -19.72 5.31 2.26
CA VAL A 634 -18.61 4.46 2.67
C VAL A 634 -18.24 4.80 4.11
N SER A 635 -19.02 4.27 5.05
CA SER A 635 -18.94 4.64 6.47
C SER A 635 -17.68 4.13 7.18
N GLY A 636 -17.15 2.97 6.77
CA GLY A 636 -15.99 2.33 7.40
C GLY A 636 -14.65 3.03 7.15
N GLY A 637 -14.63 4.02 6.26
CA GLY A 637 -13.45 4.85 5.97
C GLY A 637 -13.31 5.16 4.49
N HIS A 638 -12.87 6.38 4.22
CA HIS A 638 -12.68 6.94 2.87
C HIS A 638 -11.67 8.09 2.90
N ILE A 639 -11.18 8.48 1.74
CA ILE A 639 -10.33 9.66 1.55
C ILE A 639 -10.50 10.15 0.10
N THR A 640 -10.27 11.45 -0.14
CA THR A 640 -10.08 12.00 -1.48
C THR A 640 -8.68 12.58 -1.60
N TYR A 641 -7.97 12.20 -2.64
CA TYR A 641 -6.66 12.76 -2.97
C TYR A 641 -6.79 13.81 -4.07
N VAL A 642 -6.07 14.93 -3.87
CA VAL A 642 -5.88 15.95 -4.91
C VAL A 642 -4.40 16.09 -5.19
N GLU A 643 -4.04 15.95 -6.47
CA GLU A 643 -2.67 16.14 -6.92
C GLU A 643 -2.49 17.61 -7.37
N LEU A 644 -1.57 18.32 -6.73
CA LEU A 644 -1.09 19.62 -7.20
C LEU A 644 -0.02 19.39 -8.25
N GLY A 645 -0.42 19.37 -9.50
CA GLY A 645 0.50 19.28 -10.65
C GLY A 645 1.21 20.61 -10.91
N GLY A 646 2.44 20.53 -11.42
CA GLY A 646 3.21 21.67 -11.89
C GLY A 646 3.88 22.51 -10.79
N ARG A 647 4.65 23.51 -11.24
CA ARG A 647 5.30 24.51 -10.39
C ARG A 647 4.25 25.53 -9.94
N GLN A 648 3.79 25.41 -8.73
CA GLN A 648 2.89 26.40 -8.12
C GLN A 648 3.75 27.44 -7.40
N GLU A 649 3.74 28.69 -7.85
CA GLU A 649 4.47 29.79 -7.21
C GLU A 649 3.90 30.10 -5.81
N ASP A 650 2.58 29.88 -5.62
CA ASP A 650 1.89 30.03 -4.32
C ASP A 650 1.15 28.74 -3.97
N LYS A 651 1.87 27.79 -3.37
CA LYS A 651 1.29 26.51 -2.93
C LYS A 651 0.26 26.68 -1.81
N GLU A 652 0.46 27.60 -0.89
CA GLU A 652 -0.43 27.79 0.25
C GLU A 652 -1.81 28.28 -0.19
N SER A 653 -1.87 29.21 -1.14
CA SER A 653 -3.14 29.69 -1.71
C SER A 653 -3.85 28.59 -2.53
N ALA A 654 -3.11 27.81 -3.29
CA ALA A 654 -3.67 26.66 -4.03
C ALA A 654 -4.26 25.60 -3.08
N ILE A 655 -3.54 25.26 -2.01
CA ILE A 655 -4.02 24.34 -0.97
C ILE A 655 -5.27 24.88 -0.29
N LEU A 656 -5.28 26.15 0.11
CA LEU A 656 -6.46 26.79 0.71
C LEU A 656 -7.68 26.69 -0.21
N THR A 657 -7.49 26.96 -1.51
CA THR A 657 -8.57 26.84 -2.51
C THR A 657 -9.10 25.42 -2.60
N ILE A 658 -8.21 24.40 -2.61
CA ILE A 658 -8.62 23.00 -2.62
C ILE A 658 -9.39 22.63 -1.34
N LEU A 659 -8.94 23.07 -0.16
CA LEU A 659 -9.62 22.83 1.10
C LEU A 659 -11.01 23.50 1.15
N GLN A 660 -11.16 24.69 0.56
CA GLN A 660 -12.44 25.35 0.40
C GLN A 660 -13.39 24.57 -0.53
N LEU A 661 -12.89 24.01 -1.64
CA LEU A 661 -13.65 23.14 -2.54
C LEU A 661 -14.05 21.84 -1.83
N MET A 662 -13.11 21.19 -1.11
CA MET A 662 -13.40 19.99 -0.34
C MET A 662 -14.53 20.23 0.69
N LYS A 663 -14.46 21.34 1.42
CA LYS A 663 -15.52 21.71 2.35
C LYS A 663 -16.84 22.02 1.66
N LYS A 664 -16.81 22.80 0.58
CA LYS A 664 -18.00 23.19 -0.22
C LYS A 664 -18.77 21.97 -0.71
N TYR A 665 -18.09 20.93 -1.17
CA TYR A 665 -18.72 19.73 -1.73
C TYR A 665 -18.94 18.61 -0.71
N GLY A 666 -18.46 18.76 0.53
CA GLY A 666 -18.73 17.82 1.62
C GLY A 666 -17.76 16.61 1.68
N ILE A 667 -16.53 16.80 1.27
CA ILE A 667 -15.45 15.82 1.52
C ILE A 667 -15.29 15.65 3.04
N GLY A 668 -15.32 14.40 3.52
CA GLY A 668 -15.16 14.11 4.94
C GLY A 668 -13.69 14.03 5.38
N TYR A 669 -12.85 13.49 4.51
CA TYR A 669 -11.40 13.34 4.73
C TYR A 669 -10.66 13.48 3.41
N GLY A 670 -9.63 14.30 3.40
CA GLY A 670 -8.87 14.59 2.19
C GLY A 670 -7.39 14.79 2.43
N ALA A 671 -6.59 14.51 1.43
CA ALA A 671 -5.16 14.79 1.39
C ALA A 671 -4.77 15.46 0.08
N ILE A 672 -3.75 16.31 0.15
CA ILE A 672 -3.22 17.04 -1.00
C ILE A 672 -1.79 16.58 -1.21
N ASN A 673 -1.49 16.12 -2.41
CA ASN A 673 -0.17 15.70 -2.80
C ASN A 673 0.47 16.75 -3.70
N HIS A 674 1.77 16.89 -3.60
CA HIS A 674 2.55 17.79 -4.46
C HIS A 674 4.00 17.28 -4.58
N HIS A 675 4.77 17.89 -5.46
CA HIS A 675 6.19 17.56 -5.58
C HIS A 675 6.96 17.90 -4.31
N LEU A 676 7.66 16.91 -3.77
CA LEU A 676 8.57 17.05 -2.66
C LEU A 676 9.84 16.23 -2.96
N ASP A 677 10.91 16.91 -3.33
CA ASP A 677 12.15 16.31 -3.76
C ASP A 677 13.13 16.25 -2.58
N PHE A 678 13.86 15.17 -2.47
CA PHE A 678 14.83 14.93 -1.42
C PHE A 678 16.21 14.64 -2.01
N ASP A 679 17.22 15.36 -1.54
CA ASP A 679 18.63 15.10 -1.81
C ASP A 679 19.26 14.33 -0.64
N ALA A 680 19.50 13.04 -0.82
CA ALA A 680 20.08 12.18 0.23
C ALA A 680 21.53 12.52 0.59
N GLU A 681 22.27 13.26 -0.28
CA GLU A 681 23.67 13.63 -0.03
C GLU A 681 23.80 14.79 0.97
N CYS A 682 22.86 15.73 0.95
CA CYS A 682 22.90 16.90 1.85
C CYS A 682 21.68 17.01 2.75
N GLY A 683 20.69 16.09 2.64
CA GLY A 683 19.47 16.12 3.44
C GLY A 683 18.46 17.19 3.01
N PHE A 684 18.64 17.85 1.86
CA PHE A 684 17.69 18.86 1.39
C PHE A 684 16.34 18.23 1.08
N LEU A 685 15.29 18.82 1.61
CA LEU A 685 13.90 18.44 1.33
C LEU A 685 13.12 19.67 0.89
N GLY A 686 12.64 19.69 -0.33
CA GLY A 686 11.94 20.81 -0.94
C GLY A 686 11.85 20.67 -2.44
N LYS A 687 11.56 21.76 -3.14
CA LYS A 687 11.53 21.77 -4.60
C LYS A 687 12.96 21.85 -5.15
N ILE A 688 13.34 20.90 -5.97
CA ILE A 688 14.59 20.94 -6.74
C ILE A 688 14.27 21.39 -8.16
N GLU A 689 14.88 22.49 -8.61
CA GLU A 689 14.68 23.06 -9.93
C GLU A 689 15.90 22.76 -10.83
N GLU A 690 15.63 22.54 -12.11
CA GLU A 690 16.67 22.33 -13.15
C GLU A 690 17.67 21.21 -12.81
N GLY A 691 17.21 20.18 -12.07
CA GLY A 691 18.05 19.07 -11.64
C GLY A 691 19.26 19.50 -10.78
N LYS A 692 19.16 20.65 -10.09
CA LYS A 692 20.21 21.18 -9.23
C LYS A 692 19.69 21.39 -7.80
N CYS A 693 20.34 20.76 -6.84
CA CYS A 693 19.99 20.94 -5.43
C CYS A 693 20.27 22.37 -4.97
N PRO A 694 19.28 23.09 -4.40
CA PRO A 694 19.48 24.47 -3.93
C PRO A 694 20.37 24.54 -2.67
N SER A 695 20.51 23.48 -1.91
CA SER A 695 21.32 23.47 -0.69
C SER A 695 22.80 23.23 -0.96
N CYS A 696 23.15 22.19 -1.71
CA CYS A 696 24.54 21.80 -1.95
C CYS A 696 25.04 22.09 -3.36
N GLY A 697 24.15 22.51 -4.26
CA GLY A 697 24.50 22.86 -5.63
C GLY A 697 24.82 21.68 -6.56
N ARG A 698 24.74 20.42 -6.11
CA ARG A 698 24.99 19.26 -6.96
C ARG A 698 23.91 19.09 -8.02
N LYS A 699 24.28 18.54 -9.16
CA LYS A 699 23.37 18.11 -10.20
C LYS A 699 22.98 16.65 -10.00
N GLU A 700 21.79 16.31 -10.44
CA GLU A 700 21.32 14.91 -10.48
C GLU A 700 22.21 14.07 -11.40
N SER A 701 22.42 12.82 -11.01
CA SER A 701 23.09 11.84 -11.86
C SER A 701 22.48 10.46 -11.65
N SER A 702 22.65 9.55 -12.62
CA SER A 702 22.16 8.18 -12.53
C SER A 702 22.68 7.40 -11.32
N LEU A 703 23.85 7.76 -10.80
CA LEU A 703 24.44 7.18 -9.60
C LEU A 703 23.93 7.80 -8.29
N LYS A 704 23.46 9.05 -8.34
CA LYS A 704 22.98 9.84 -7.21
C LYS A 704 21.72 10.63 -7.61
N PRO A 705 20.60 9.93 -7.85
CA PRO A 705 19.33 10.58 -8.21
C PRO A 705 18.77 11.40 -7.05
N PHE A 706 17.89 12.33 -7.34
CA PHE A 706 17.03 12.93 -6.33
C PHE A 706 15.82 12.06 -6.09
N PHE A 707 15.32 12.03 -4.85
CA PHE A 707 14.19 11.20 -4.47
C PHE A 707 12.96 12.05 -4.28
N ASN A 708 11.85 11.64 -4.89
CA ASN A 708 10.58 12.30 -4.77
C ASN A 708 9.72 11.58 -3.72
N TYR A 709 9.35 12.25 -2.62
CA TYR A 709 8.38 11.69 -1.68
C TYR A 709 6.98 11.71 -2.30
N ARG A 710 6.29 10.59 -2.15
CA ARG A 710 4.92 10.39 -2.64
C ARG A 710 4.03 9.80 -1.55
N ARG A 711 2.75 10.14 -1.62
CA ARG A 711 1.75 9.51 -0.76
C ARG A 711 1.17 8.29 -1.46
N ILE A 712 1.26 7.16 -0.81
CA ILE A 712 0.72 5.89 -1.29
C ILE A 712 -0.13 5.30 -0.18
N ASN A 713 -1.36 4.93 -0.51
CA ASN A 713 -2.26 4.32 0.47
C ASN A 713 -2.32 5.05 1.82
N ASP A 714 -2.43 6.36 1.83
CA ASP A 714 -2.42 7.22 3.02
C ASP A 714 -1.05 7.45 3.66
N LEU A 715 -0.06 6.64 3.35
CA LEU A 715 1.29 6.74 3.88
C LEU A 715 2.17 7.58 2.95
N LEU A 716 3.03 8.38 3.55
CA LEU A 716 4.06 9.13 2.85
C LEU A 716 5.32 8.28 2.76
N ILE A 717 5.74 7.94 1.55
CA ILE A 717 6.83 7.00 1.29
C ILE A 717 7.84 7.65 0.35
N ALA A 718 9.14 7.42 0.58
CA ALA A 718 10.17 7.75 -0.39
C ALA A 718 10.14 6.76 -1.56
N PRO A 719 10.29 7.19 -2.83
CA PRO A 719 10.21 6.32 -4.01
C PRO A 719 11.14 5.12 -4.00
N ILE A 720 12.29 5.23 -3.32
CA ILE A 720 13.25 4.12 -3.16
C ILE A 720 12.63 2.87 -2.50
N ASN A 721 11.56 3.04 -1.73
CA ASN A 721 10.88 1.99 -0.99
C ASN A 721 9.64 1.46 -1.72
N LEU A 722 9.39 1.95 -2.93
CA LEU A 722 8.27 1.53 -3.76
C LEU A 722 8.63 0.28 -4.54
N GLU A 723 7.79 -0.71 -4.49
CA GLU A 723 7.75 -1.76 -5.51
C GLU A 723 7.41 -1.12 -6.86
N MET A 724 7.91 -1.68 -7.96
CA MET A 724 7.89 -1.01 -9.30
C MET A 724 6.50 -0.51 -9.73
N ILE A 725 5.43 -1.16 -9.29
CA ILE A 725 4.06 -0.86 -9.67
C ILE A 725 3.48 0.35 -8.96
N ALA A 726 3.85 0.54 -7.70
CA ALA A 726 3.51 1.78 -7.01
C ALA A 726 4.09 3.00 -7.74
N HIS A 727 5.20 2.83 -8.47
CA HIS A 727 5.77 3.87 -9.32
C HIS A 727 4.84 4.26 -10.47
N GLU A 728 4.24 3.30 -11.20
CA GLU A 728 3.37 3.62 -12.33
C GLU A 728 2.13 4.43 -11.88
N GLU A 729 1.45 3.99 -10.82
CA GLU A 729 0.30 4.73 -10.31
C GLU A 729 0.69 6.15 -9.84
N VAL A 730 1.78 6.25 -9.09
CA VAL A 730 2.28 7.53 -8.57
C VAL A 730 2.72 8.45 -9.69
N ASP A 731 3.42 7.92 -10.67
CA ASP A 731 3.89 8.71 -11.83
C ASP A 731 2.70 9.17 -12.67
N LEU A 732 1.67 8.36 -12.84
CA LEU A 732 0.43 8.78 -13.49
C LEU A 732 -0.31 9.89 -12.70
N ARG A 733 -0.26 9.88 -11.38
CA ARG A 733 -0.83 10.93 -10.52
C ARG A 733 -0.12 12.27 -10.65
N VAL A 734 1.21 12.23 -10.70
CA VAL A 734 2.06 13.44 -10.80
C VAL A 734 2.04 14.00 -12.20
N THR A 735 1.98 13.11 -13.17
CA THR A 735 2.01 13.44 -14.60
C THR A 735 0.61 13.65 -15.18
N ASN A 736 -0.28 14.33 -14.58
CA ASN A 736 -1.34 15.01 -15.35
C ASN A 736 -0.75 15.80 -16.54
N ILE A 737 0.47 15.48 -16.87
CA ILE A 737 1.29 15.85 -17.98
C ILE A 737 1.46 14.59 -18.84
N ASN A 738 0.85 14.58 -20.02
CA ASN A 738 1.02 13.54 -21.05
C ASN A 738 2.45 13.50 -21.63
N ASN A 739 3.47 13.68 -20.83
CA ASN A 739 4.78 14.03 -21.32
C ASN A 739 5.93 13.19 -20.73
N VAL A 740 5.65 11.96 -20.28
CA VAL A 740 6.70 11.03 -19.82
C VAL A 740 6.85 9.84 -20.77
N ILE A 741 8.08 9.36 -20.90
CA ILE A 741 8.44 8.13 -21.60
C ILE A 741 9.15 7.18 -20.64
N ARG A 742 8.87 5.89 -20.76
CA ARG A 742 9.55 4.85 -19.99
C ARG A 742 10.83 4.44 -20.74
N ILE A 743 11.97 4.54 -20.06
CA ILE A 743 13.28 4.25 -20.64
C ILE A 743 14.09 3.31 -19.72
N SER A 744 15.00 2.57 -20.33
CA SER A 744 16.04 1.83 -19.61
C SER A 744 17.26 2.73 -19.32
N GLY A 745 17.52 3.70 -20.17
CA GLY A 745 18.62 4.63 -19.98
C GLY A 745 18.83 5.56 -21.17
N VAL A 746 19.82 6.44 -21.04
CA VAL A 746 20.30 7.32 -22.13
C VAL A 746 21.82 7.26 -22.24
N VAL A 747 22.34 7.46 -23.45
CA VAL A 747 23.78 7.65 -23.73
C VAL A 747 23.96 8.98 -24.46
N ASN A 748 24.81 9.85 -23.89
CA ASN A 748 24.93 11.22 -24.33
C ASN A 748 25.89 11.45 -25.51
N ASP A 749 26.64 10.40 -25.96
CA ASP A 749 27.74 10.57 -26.90
C ASP A 749 28.09 9.28 -27.66
N SER A 750 27.06 8.55 -28.12
CA SER A 750 27.28 7.33 -28.91
C SER A 750 27.69 7.59 -30.35
N ILE A 751 28.64 6.79 -30.84
CA ILE A 751 29.07 6.72 -32.22
C ILE A 751 28.75 5.40 -32.90
N VAL A 752 28.13 4.48 -32.15
CA VAL A 752 27.82 3.13 -32.63
C VAL A 752 26.33 2.89 -32.90
N ASP A 753 25.47 3.79 -32.47
CA ASP A 753 24.02 3.67 -32.60
C ASP A 753 23.45 4.49 -33.77
N GLY A 754 24.25 4.75 -34.77
CA GLY A 754 23.91 5.48 -35.99
C GLY A 754 25.04 6.41 -36.47
N PRO A 755 24.89 7.07 -37.63
CA PRO A 755 25.92 7.94 -38.20
C PRO A 755 26.07 9.24 -37.39
N GLY A 756 27.28 9.65 -37.17
CA GLY A 756 27.65 10.86 -36.41
C GLY A 756 27.58 10.65 -34.90
N MET A 757 27.73 11.72 -34.12
CA MET A 757 27.59 11.67 -32.66
C MET A 757 26.13 11.78 -32.29
N ARG A 758 25.65 10.81 -31.51
CA ARG A 758 24.21 10.62 -31.22
C ARG A 758 23.91 10.63 -29.75
N PHE A 759 22.79 11.27 -29.45
CA PHE A 759 22.13 11.08 -28.17
C PHE A 759 21.17 9.88 -28.28
N VAL A 760 21.40 8.85 -27.52
CA VAL A 760 20.62 7.60 -27.58
C VAL A 760 19.65 7.51 -26.43
N VAL A 761 18.39 7.23 -26.75
CA VAL A 761 17.34 6.91 -25.77
C VAL A 761 17.02 5.41 -25.89
N PHE A 762 17.33 4.67 -24.85
CA PHE A 762 16.95 3.26 -24.75
C PHE A 762 15.56 3.16 -24.12
N THR A 763 14.53 2.99 -24.94
CA THR A 763 13.17 2.82 -24.49
C THR A 763 12.98 1.50 -23.75
N GLN A 764 12.09 1.46 -22.78
CA GLN A 764 11.73 0.26 -22.04
C GLN A 764 10.51 -0.40 -22.68
N GLY A 765 10.48 -1.74 -22.66
CA GLY A 765 9.46 -2.57 -23.24
C GLY A 765 9.83 -3.12 -24.61
N CYS A 766 9.82 -4.48 -24.76
CA CYS A 766 9.99 -5.15 -26.03
C CYS A 766 9.23 -6.47 -26.05
N LEU A 767 8.38 -6.66 -27.06
CA LEU A 767 7.58 -7.89 -27.23
C LEU A 767 8.29 -8.96 -28.03
N TYR A 768 9.42 -8.65 -28.68
CA TYR A 768 10.14 -9.60 -29.53
C TYR A 768 10.96 -10.61 -28.74
N ALA A 769 11.51 -10.21 -27.60
CA ALA A 769 12.31 -11.07 -26.70
C ALA A 769 13.35 -11.93 -27.46
N CYS A 770 14.09 -11.30 -28.41
CA CYS A 770 15.00 -11.99 -29.31
C CYS A 770 16.10 -12.75 -28.55
N PRO A 771 16.32 -14.05 -28.76
CA PRO A 771 17.42 -14.78 -28.13
C PRO A 771 18.78 -14.14 -28.43
N GLY A 772 19.55 -13.82 -27.38
CA GLY A 772 20.86 -13.16 -27.50
C GLY A 772 20.80 -11.63 -27.75
N CYS A 773 19.66 -11.00 -27.55
CA CYS A 773 19.50 -9.55 -27.62
C CYS A 773 20.59 -8.84 -26.80
N HIS A 774 21.10 -7.71 -27.29
CA HIS A 774 22.13 -6.92 -26.61
C HIS A 774 21.61 -6.17 -25.38
N ASN A 775 20.27 -5.91 -25.33
CA ASN A 775 19.61 -5.15 -24.25
C ASN A 775 18.45 -5.97 -23.62
N PRO A 776 18.71 -7.17 -23.05
CA PRO A 776 17.63 -8.00 -22.52
C PRO A 776 16.91 -7.38 -21.32
N GLU A 777 17.53 -6.43 -20.61
CA GLU A 777 16.95 -5.62 -19.53
C GLU A 777 15.80 -4.73 -20.01
N THR A 778 15.72 -4.47 -21.31
CA THR A 778 14.65 -3.64 -21.91
C THR A 778 13.39 -4.42 -22.28
N TRP A 779 13.34 -5.75 -22.08
CA TRP A 779 12.18 -6.58 -22.46
C TRP A 779 10.98 -6.37 -21.57
N ASP A 780 11.23 -6.22 -20.28
CA ASP A 780 10.17 -6.00 -19.30
C ASP A 780 9.42 -4.71 -19.62
N LEU A 781 8.10 -4.83 -19.86
CA LEU A 781 7.24 -3.68 -20.19
C LEU A 781 7.17 -2.67 -19.05
N GLU A 782 7.43 -3.10 -17.83
CA GLU A 782 7.33 -2.30 -16.61
C GLU A 782 8.70 -1.99 -15.99
N GLY A 783 9.78 -2.51 -16.57
CA GLY A 783 11.14 -2.22 -16.17
C GLY A 783 11.54 -0.77 -16.44
N GLY A 784 12.79 -0.44 -16.14
CA GLY A 784 13.32 0.90 -16.36
C GLY A 784 12.70 1.97 -15.45
N TYR A 785 12.65 3.21 -15.93
CA TYR A 785 12.11 4.35 -15.18
C TYR A 785 11.47 5.39 -16.11
N LEU A 786 10.57 6.20 -15.57
CA LEU A 786 9.88 7.26 -16.31
C LEU A 786 10.69 8.56 -16.27
N VAL A 787 10.79 9.24 -17.42
CA VAL A 787 11.48 10.53 -17.59
C VAL A 787 10.56 11.48 -18.36
N GLU A 788 10.52 12.74 -17.94
CA GLU A 788 9.80 13.77 -18.68
C GLU A 788 10.45 13.97 -20.07
N LEU A 789 9.63 14.02 -21.12
CA LEU A 789 10.09 14.17 -22.48
C LEU A 789 10.92 15.45 -22.69
N ASP A 790 10.53 16.54 -22.02
CA ASP A 790 11.26 17.79 -22.06
C ASP A 790 12.62 17.73 -21.34
N ASP A 791 12.76 16.85 -20.33
CA ASP A 791 14.04 16.60 -19.67
C ASP A 791 15.01 15.87 -20.60
N ILE A 792 14.52 14.85 -21.32
CA ILE A 792 15.31 14.17 -22.36
C ILE A 792 15.71 15.16 -23.44
N ALA A 793 14.79 16.02 -23.89
CA ALA A 793 15.08 17.02 -24.88
C ALA A 793 16.12 18.06 -24.40
N ARG A 794 16.17 18.37 -23.11
CA ARG A 794 17.23 19.20 -22.51
C ARG A 794 18.58 18.51 -22.48
N MET A 795 18.63 17.20 -22.19
CA MET A 795 19.89 16.45 -22.07
C MET A 795 20.71 16.46 -23.34
N TRP A 796 20.11 16.37 -24.54
CA TRP A 796 20.88 16.43 -25.79
C TRP A 796 21.35 17.85 -26.11
N LYS A 797 20.68 18.90 -25.59
CA LYS A 797 21.12 20.30 -25.77
C LYS A 797 22.38 20.63 -24.98
N ASP A 798 22.61 19.91 -23.88
CA ASP A 798 23.79 20.11 -23.03
C ASP A 798 25.10 19.65 -23.70
N ASN A 799 25.00 18.85 -24.79
CA ASN A 799 26.15 18.41 -25.57
C ASN A 799 26.13 19.01 -26.99
N PRO A 800 26.92 20.05 -27.26
CA PRO A 800 26.93 20.72 -28.55
C PRO A 800 27.49 19.90 -29.72
N LEU A 801 28.04 18.70 -29.44
CA LEU A 801 28.59 17.80 -30.46
C LEU A 801 27.55 16.83 -31.02
N ILE A 802 26.33 16.83 -30.50
CA ILE A 802 25.26 15.92 -30.95
C ILE A 802 24.78 16.33 -32.37
N GLU A 803 24.90 15.39 -33.30
CA GLU A 803 24.44 15.56 -34.69
C GLU A 803 23.03 14.95 -34.90
N GLY A 804 22.55 14.16 -33.97
CA GLY A 804 21.23 13.54 -34.01
C GLY A 804 20.87 12.70 -32.80
N ILE A 805 19.61 12.27 -32.78
CA ILE A 805 19.10 11.36 -31.74
C ILE A 805 18.90 9.97 -32.31
N THR A 806 19.03 8.98 -31.45
CA THR A 806 18.66 7.57 -31.74
C THR A 806 17.65 7.09 -30.73
N MET A 807 16.52 6.56 -31.22
CA MET A 807 15.53 5.88 -30.42
C MET A 807 15.77 4.38 -30.53
N SER A 808 16.22 3.74 -29.45
CA SER A 808 16.66 2.34 -29.38
C SER A 808 16.16 1.68 -28.07
N GLY A 809 16.84 0.62 -27.62
CA GLY A 809 16.58 -0.06 -26.36
C GLY A 809 15.68 -1.27 -26.53
N GLY A 810 14.44 -1.22 -26.02
CA GLY A 810 13.35 -2.14 -26.34
C GLY A 810 12.83 -1.86 -27.75
N ASP A 811 11.52 -1.72 -27.92
CA ASP A 811 10.98 -1.23 -29.20
C ASP A 811 10.33 0.14 -29.00
N PRO A 812 10.93 1.22 -29.53
CA PRO A 812 10.37 2.59 -29.38
C PRO A 812 8.93 2.71 -29.91
N LEU A 813 8.51 1.84 -30.80
CA LEU A 813 7.16 1.85 -31.38
C LEU A 813 6.11 1.25 -30.45
N LEU A 814 6.48 0.75 -29.27
CA LEU A 814 5.54 0.41 -28.20
C LEU A 814 5.07 1.66 -27.43
N GLN A 815 5.82 2.77 -27.54
CA GLN A 815 5.47 4.06 -26.97
C GLN A 815 5.39 5.16 -28.09
N PRO A 816 4.54 4.97 -29.10
CA PRO A 816 4.64 5.74 -30.36
C PRO A 816 4.35 7.23 -30.16
N GLU A 817 3.41 7.62 -29.29
CA GLU A 817 3.11 9.04 -29.00
C GLU A 817 4.32 9.78 -28.41
N LYS A 818 5.02 9.11 -27.51
CA LYS A 818 6.16 9.67 -26.78
C LYS A 818 7.40 9.74 -27.69
N THR A 819 7.61 8.67 -28.45
CA THR A 819 8.67 8.59 -29.47
C THR A 819 8.48 9.68 -30.51
N LEU A 820 7.25 9.87 -31.01
CA LEU A 820 6.93 10.93 -31.97
C LEU A 820 7.18 12.33 -31.40
N TYR A 821 6.89 12.55 -30.12
CA TYR A 821 7.16 13.82 -29.46
C TYR A 821 8.67 14.17 -29.49
N LEU A 822 9.51 13.21 -29.05
CA LEU A 822 10.98 13.40 -29.05
C LEU A 822 11.53 13.64 -30.46
N ILE A 823 11.02 12.87 -31.44
CA ILE A 823 11.40 13.06 -32.84
C ILE A 823 11.05 14.47 -33.34
N LYS A 824 9.84 14.96 -33.05
CA LYS A 824 9.44 16.32 -33.41
C LYS A 824 10.38 17.38 -32.78
N LYS A 825 10.69 17.22 -31.51
CA LYS A 825 11.63 18.11 -30.80
C LYS A 825 13.02 18.11 -31.42
N ALA A 826 13.55 16.92 -31.76
CA ALA A 826 14.84 16.82 -32.45
C ALA A 826 14.83 17.49 -33.83
N LYS A 827 13.71 17.34 -34.58
CA LYS A 827 13.55 18.00 -35.88
C LYS A 827 13.41 19.53 -35.79
N GLU A 828 12.78 20.04 -34.72
CA GLU A 828 12.76 21.48 -34.44
C GLU A 828 14.19 22.06 -34.29
N GLU A 829 15.15 21.23 -33.85
CA GLU A 829 16.55 21.57 -33.62
C GLU A 829 17.49 21.16 -34.78
N ASN A 830 16.90 20.70 -35.91
CA ASN A 830 17.63 20.24 -37.11
C ASN A 830 18.50 18.99 -36.83
N LEU A 831 18.23 18.22 -35.83
CA LEU A 831 18.92 16.97 -35.54
C LEU A 831 18.45 15.82 -36.45
N SER A 832 19.37 14.94 -36.83
CA SER A 832 19.02 13.71 -37.57
C SER A 832 18.40 12.68 -36.60
N VAL A 833 17.51 11.82 -37.12
CA VAL A 833 16.78 10.84 -36.31
C VAL A 833 17.00 9.45 -36.84
N VAL A 834 17.50 8.58 -35.99
CA VAL A 834 17.57 7.13 -36.20
C VAL A 834 16.58 6.44 -35.27
N ILE A 835 15.84 5.45 -35.80
CA ILE A 835 14.93 4.65 -35.02
C ILE A 835 15.18 3.16 -35.24
N TYR A 836 15.17 2.37 -34.18
CA TYR A 836 15.21 0.90 -34.21
C TYR A 836 13.80 0.33 -34.05
N SER A 837 13.53 -0.81 -34.69
CA SER A 837 12.33 -1.61 -34.45
C SER A 837 12.59 -3.07 -34.76
N GLY A 838 11.99 -3.96 -33.97
CA GLY A 838 11.97 -5.39 -34.25
C GLY A 838 11.06 -5.78 -35.42
N SER A 839 10.13 -4.91 -35.88
CA SER A 839 9.32 -5.13 -37.08
C SER A 839 10.06 -4.71 -38.35
N TYR A 840 9.80 -5.39 -39.46
CA TYR A 840 10.25 -4.93 -40.78
C TYR A 840 9.44 -3.73 -41.29
N TYR A 841 10.05 -2.87 -42.10
CA TYR A 841 9.45 -1.66 -42.66
C TYR A 841 8.09 -1.92 -43.34
N GLU A 842 7.98 -2.99 -44.09
CA GLU A 842 6.76 -3.40 -44.79
C GLU A 842 5.63 -3.73 -43.81
N GLU A 843 5.97 -4.36 -42.68
CA GLU A 843 4.99 -4.66 -41.62
C GLU A 843 4.51 -3.39 -40.92
N LEU A 844 5.42 -2.45 -40.64
CA LEU A 844 5.07 -1.17 -40.02
C LEU A 844 4.14 -0.35 -40.90
N VAL A 845 4.43 -0.28 -42.20
CA VAL A 845 3.57 0.43 -43.16
C VAL A 845 2.20 -0.25 -43.31
N ASN A 846 2.16 -1.59 -43.31
CA ASN A 846 0.91 -2.35 -43.45
C ASN A 846 0.00 -2.24 -42.22
N LYS A 847 0.54 -1.94 -41.03
CA LYS A 847 -0.26 -1.67 -39.82
C LYS A 847 -1.13 -0.41 -39.95
N ASN A 848 -0.75 0.48 -40.87
CA ASN A 848 -1.43 1.75 -41.13
C ASN A 848 -1.77 2.58 -39.89
N ASP A 849 -0.91 2.51 -38.86
CA ASP A 849 -1.03 3.29 -37.63
C ASP A 849 -0.62 4.74 -37.90
N PRO A 850 -1.49 5.73 -37.62
CA PRO A 850 -1.19 7.14 -37.90
C PRO A 850 0.04 7.70 -37.19
N LEU A 851 0.36 7.21 -35.97
CA LEU A 851 1.52 7.66 -35.20
C LEU A 851 2.81 7.05 -35.78
N ILE A 852 2.77 5.72 -36.06
CA ILE A 852 3.91 5.03 -36.67
C ILE A 852 4.20 5.62 -38.04
N ASN A 853 3.18 5.92 -38.86
CA ASN A 853 3.37 6.56 -40.15
C ASN A 853 4.05 7.94 -40.00
N GLN A 854 3.67 8.79 -39.06
CA GLN A 854 4.31 10.05 -38.78
C GLN A 854 5.76 9.87 -38.28
N ILE A 855 6.02 8.85 -37.44
CA ILE A 855 7.38 8.53 -36.99
C ILE A 855 8.27 8.19 -38.18
N LEU A 856 7.81 7.31 -39.07
CA LEU A 856 8.54 6.93 -40.28
C LEU A 856 8.72 8.09 -41.24
N GLU A 857 7.77 9.04 -41.31
CA GLU A 857 7.86 10.24 -42.12
C GLU A 857 8.93 11.22 -41.64
N LEU A 858 9.04 11.39 -40.32
CA LEU A 858 9.96 12.34 -39.71
C LEU A 858 11.37 11.79 -39.48
N SER A 859 11.52 10.47 -39.42
CA SER A 859 12.82 9.84 -39.18
C SER A 859 13.66 9.80 -40.49
N ASP A 860 14.98 9.82 -40.32
CA ASP A 860 15.93 9.77 -41.44
C ASP A 860 16.35 8.33 -41.76
N ILE A 861 16.59 7.51 -40.71
CA ILE A 861 17.08 6.15 -40.84
C ILE A 861 16.22 5.24 -39.96
N LEU A 862 15.83 4.07 -40.49
CA LEU A 862 15.22 2.98 -39.75
C LEU A 862 16.16 1.77 -39.76
N ILE A 863 16.44 1.25 -38.59
CA ILE A 863 17.09 -0.06 -38.42
C ILE A 863 16.01 -1.04 -38.02
N ASP A 864 15.68 -1.93 -38.98
CA ASP A 864 14.50 -2.81 -38.88
C ASP A 864 14.85 -4.30 -38.82
N GLY A 865 13.92 -5.07 -38.28
CA GLY A 865 13.99 -6.52 -38.14
C GLY A 865 14.48 -7.00 -36.77
N PRO A 866 14.02 -8.18 -36.34
CA PRO A 866 14.41 -8.77 -35.07
C PRO A 866 15.89 -9.20 -35.09
N PHE A 867 16.54 -9.17 -33.92
CA PHE A 867 17.88 -9.72 -33.82
C PHE A 867 17.82 -11.27 -33.91
N GLU A 868 18.66 -11.84 -34.78
CA GLU A 868 18.80 -13.31 -34.94
C GLU A 868 20.21 -13.74 -34.57
N ILE A 869 20.33 -14.52 -33.51
CA ILE A 869 21.65 -14.96 -32.98
C ILE A 869 22.46 -15.80 -33.96
N ASP A 870 21.78 -16.58 -34.79
CA ASP A 870 22.43 -17.41 -35.82
C ASP A 870 23.02 -16.57 -36.97
N LYS A 871 22.66 -15.30 -37.07
CA LYS A 871 23.13 -14.31 -38.05
C LYS A 871 23.94 -13.21 -37.39
N LEU A 872 24.41 -13.42 -36.15
CA LEU A 872 25.25 -12.47 -35.43
C LEU A 872 26.48 -12.09 -36.26
N ASN A 873 26.68 -10.81 -36.47
CA ASN A 873 27.85 -10.22 -37.10
C ASN A 873 28.16 -8.86 -36.53
N LEU A 874 29.18 -8.79 -35.67
CA LEU A 874 29.60 -7.57 -34.96
C LEU A 874 30.39 -6.57 -35.81
N GLU A 875 30.75 -6.95 -37.06
CA GLU A 875 31.43 -6.05 -37.98
C GLU A 875 30.44 -5.15 -38.77
N LEU A 876 29.13 -5.44 -38.63
CA LEU A 876 28.11 -4.63 -39.35
C LEU A 876 27.89 -3.27 -38.65
N PRO A 877 27.88 -2.17 -39.39
CA PRO A 877 27.62 -0.88 -38.82
C PRO A 877 26.15 -0.80 -38.30
N TYR A 878 25.96 -0.29 -37.08
CA TYR A 878 24.69 0.05 -36.44
C TYR A 878 23.70 -1.08 -36.19
N ARG A 879 24.03 -2.34 -36.48
CA ARG A 879 23.14 -3.50 -36.33
C ARG A 879 23.89 -4.74 -35.84
N GLY A 880 23.21 -5.65 -35.17
CA GLY A 880 23.82 -6.83 -34.54
C GLY A 880 23.76 -8.10 -35.36
N SER A 881 22.86 -8.18 -36.35
CA SER A 881 22.67 -9.40 -37.16
C SER A 881 22.42 -9.07 -38.64
N GLU A 882 22.80 -10.01 -39.54
CA GLU A 882 22.78 -9.81 -40.99
C GLU A 882 21.39 -9.63 -41.59
N ASN A 883 20.34 -10.15 -40.96
CA ASN A 883 18.96 -9.99 -41.39
C ASN A 883 18.40 -8.59 -41.11
N GLN A 884 18.99 -7.86 -40.19
CA GLN A 884 18.57 -6.46 -39.90
C GLN A 884 19.03 -5.56 -41.08
N ARG A 885 18.21 -4.55 -41.38
CA ARG A 885 18.43 -3.62 -42.49
C ARG A 885 18.61 -2.21 -41.96
N VAL A 886 19.51 -1.47 -42.58
CA VAL A 886 19.65 -0.03 -42.32
C VAL A 886 19.02 0.69 -43.52
N ILE A 887 17.86 1.25 -43.34
CA ILE A 887 17.02 1.84 -44.40
C ILE A 887 17.12 3.34 -44.37
N ASP A 888 17.46 3.95 -45.53
CA ASP A 888 17.32 5.38 -45.75
C ASP A 888 15.84 5.70 -45.99
N LEU A 889 15.19 6.29 -44.99
CA LEU A 889 13.76 6.61 -45.09
C LEU A 889 13.48 7.74 -46.05
N LYS A 890 14.41 8.68 -46.25
CA LYS A 890 14.26 9.79 -47.17
C LYS A 890 14.29 9.32 -48.61
N GLU A 891 15.27 8.49 -48.97
CA GLU A 891 15.35 7.88 -50.30
C GLU A 891 14.23 6.88 -50.55
N THR A 892 13.81 6.12 -49.52
CA THR A 892 12.70 5.20 -49.60
C THR A 892 11.39 5.89 -49.92
N ARG A 893 11.08 6.99 -49.25
CA ARG A 893 9.88 7.82 -49.52
C ARG A 893 9.89 8.44 -50.92
N SER A 894 11.03 8.97 -51.35
CA SER A 894 11.13 9.58 -52.66
C SER A 894 11.04 8.59 -53.83
N SER A 895 11.55 7.36 -53.65
CA SER A 895 11.55 6.33 -54.71
C SER A 895 10.36 5.40 -54.67
N GLY A 896 9.59 5.36 -53.59
CA GLY A 896 8.50 4.38 -53.36
C GLY A 896 8.99 2.95 -53.20
N LYS A 897 10.31 2.70 -53.01
CA LYS A 897 10.92 1.38 -52.81
C LYS A 897 11.94 1.51 -51.68
N VAL A 898 12.03 0.44 -50.86
CA VAL A 898 13.02 0.40 -49.78
C VAL A 898 14.43 0.61 -50.33
N LYS A 899 15.13 1.60 -49.78
CA LYS A 899 16.51 1.96 -50.08
C LYS A 899 17.38 1.79 -48.86
N MET A 900 18.50 1.06 -49.07
CA MET A 900 19.45 0.85 -47.98
C MET A 900 20.32 2.10 -47.83
N TYR A 901 20.57 2.46 -46.59
CA TYR A 901 21.51 3.52 -46.23
C TYR A 901 22.93 3.09 -46.65
N LYS A 902 23.68 4.00 -47.35
CA LYS A 902 25.02 3.72 -47.92
C LYS A 902 26.13 4.08 -47.00
#